data_fdd3e44bb8ef868602a4842a36248085
#
_entry.id   fdd3e44bb8ef868602a4842a36248085
#
_cell.length_a   1.000
_cell.length_b   1.000
_cell.length_c   1.000
_cell.angle_alpha   90.00
_cell.angle_beta   90.00
_cell.angle_gamma   90.00
#
_symmetry.space_group_name_H-M   'P 1'
#
loop_
_entity.id
_entity.type
_entity.pdbx_description
1 polymer ?
#
loop_
_entity_poly.entity_id
_entity_poly.type
_entity_poly.pdbx_seq_one_letter_code
_entity_poly.pdbx_strand_id
1 'polypeptide(L)'
;MSREYPLERTRNIGIMAHIDAGKTTTTERILFYTGKTHKIGETHDGSATMDWMEQEQERGITITSAATTCYWKGNRINIIDTPGHVDFTVEVERSLRVLDGSVTVLCAKGGVEPQSETVWRQADKYGVPRMCYVNKMDITGADFFHVVKMIKDRLKANPVPIQLPIGKEDTFRGIIDLVNMEADVYYDDLGKDIRVEPIPEDMVDLANEYRTQMIESVAETDDALFEKYCAGEEITTEELKKAIRAATIANKIVPVTCGTSYKNKGVQKLLDAIIDYMPAPIDVPAIKGVNPDTGEEEERISSDEEPFAALAFEIMTDPYVGKLCFFRVYSGKIAAGETAYNTNKHQRERFGRILQMHANERKDIDICYSGDIAAVVGTKNTTTGNTLCDEKHPIVLESMEFPEPVIKVAIEPKTKAGQEKMGIALSKLAEEDPTFRVYTDEETGQTIIAGMGELHLEIIVDRLLREFKVEANVGKPQVSYKETITKAMDEDCKYARQSGGKGQYGHVKITIEPNEPGKGYEFINKVVGGAIPKEYIPAVDAGIRGAMQAGVLAGYNVVDVKVTLNDGSYHEVDSSEMAFKIAGSMAFKNAMRKASPVLTEPIMKVTIVTPDDYMGDVMGDVSSRRGSIQSMEPVAGAQQITAFIPLAEMFGYATDLRSRTQGRGVYSMEPSHFAEVPKSIAEEIINGRKK
;
A
#
# COMPACT_ATOMS: atom_id res chain seq x y z
N MET A 1 -39.00 0.91 5.49
CA MET A 1 -39.16 1.48 4.12
C MET A 1 -38.56 0.48 3.14
N SER A 2 -39.15 0.29 1.98
CA SER A 2 -38.55 -0.55 0.92
C SER A 2 -37.37 0.19 0.32
N ARG A 3 -36.33 -0.54 -0.12
CA ARG A 3 -35.20 0.06 -0.83
C ARG A 3 -35.64 0.74 -2.13
N GLU A 4 -35.00 1.83 -2.46
CA GLU A 4 -35.32 2.63 -3.64
C GLU A 4 -34.92 1.94 -4.94
N TYR A 5 -33.75 1.26 -4.95
CA TYR A 5 -33.22 0.52 -6.09
C TYR A 5 -33.02 -0.95 -5.71
N PRO A 6 -33.56 -1.90 -6.47
CA PRO A 6 -33.33 -3.32 -6.22
C PRO A 6 -31.86 -3.71 -6.45
N LEU A 7 -31.41 -4.79 -5.84
CA LEU A 7 -30.02 -5.28 -5.94
C LEU A 7 -29.58 -5.53 -7.38
N GLU A 8 -30.48 -6.05 -8.21
CA GLU A 8 -30.21 -6.34 -9.63
C GLU A 8 -29.86 -5.08 -10.43
N ARG A 9 -30.35 -3.91 -9.98
CA ARG A 9 -30.13 -2.61 -10.60
C ARG A 9 -29.08 -1.77 -9.89
N THR A 10 -28.25 -2.40 -9.06
CA THR A 10 -27.12 -1.76 -8.37
C THR A 10 -25.82 -2.24 -8.98
N ARG A 11 -24.84 -1.35 -9.14
CA ARG A 11 -23.48 -1.64 -9.61
C ARG A 11 -22.50 -0.97 -8.67
N ASN A 12 -21.51 -1.73 -8.20
CA ASN A 12 -20.40 -1.23 -7.38
C ASN A 12 -19.12 -1.35 -8.20
N ILE A 13 -18.67 -0.26 -8.79
CA ILE A 13 -17.65 -0.24 -9.84
C ILE A 13 -16.45 0.60 -9.41
N GLY A 14 -15.26 0.04 -9.58
CA GLY A 14 -14.01 0.79 -9.50
C GLY A 14 -13.56 1.30 -10.86
N ILE A 15 -13.04 2.51 -10.92
CA ILE A 15 -12.36 3.02 -12.10
C ILE A 15 -10.87 3.04 -11.85
N MET A 16 -10.13 2.27 -12.63
CA MET A 16 -8.70 2.03 -12.50
C MET A 16 -7.97 2.49 -13.75
N ALA A 17 -6.77 3.02 -13.58
CA ALA A 17 -5.95 3.44 -14.71
C ALA A 17 -4.50 3.66 -14.27
N HIS A 18 -3.58 3.67 -15.24
CA HIS A 18 -2.27 4.27 -15.02
C HIS A 18 -2.36 5.80 -15.04
N ILE A 19 -1.30 6.46 -14.61
CA ILE A 19 -1.19 7.93 -14.62
C ILE A 19 -1.43 8.44 -16.04
N ASP A 20 -2.16 9.53 -16.17
CA ASP A 20 -2.48 10.17 -17.45
C ASP A 20 -3.33 9.36 -18.44
N ALA A 21 -3.91 8.21 -18.08
CA ALA A 21 -4.85 7.51 -18.96
C ALA A 21 -6.19 8.25 -19.14
N GLY A 22 -6.46 9.25 -18.28
CA GLY A 22 -7.70 10.02 -18.29
C GLY A 22 -8.79 9.45 -17.39
N LYS A 23 -8.39 8.82 -16.29
CA LYS A 23 -9.29 8.24 -15.28
C LYS A 23 -10.24 9.30 -14.70
N THR A 24 -9.71 10.34 -14.06
CA THR A 24 -10.50 11.42 -13.44
C THR A 24 -11.38 12.12 -14.47
N THR A 25 -10.85 12.39 -15.68
CA THR A 25 -11.66 12.96 -16.79
C THR A 25 -12.84 12.03 -17.12
N THR A 26 -12.64 10.72 -17.16
CA THR A 26 -13.72 9.76 -17.45
C THR A 26 -14.76 9.78 -16.34
N THR A 27 -14.35 9.78 -15.08
CA THR A 27 -15.24 9.85 -13.91
C THR A 27 -16.04 11.16 -13.91
N GLU A 28 -15.40 12.29 -14.16
CA GLU A 28 -16.07 13.59 -14.25
C GLU A 28 -17.13 13.62 -15.38
N ARG A 29 -16.86 12.99 -16.52
CA ARG A 29 -17.85 12.87 -17.62
C ARG A 29 -19.01 11.95 -17.25
N ILE A 30 -18.76 10.89 -16.52
CA ILE A 30 -19.82 10.03 -15.98
C ILE A 30 -20.73 10.86 -15.05
N LEU A 31 -20.16 11.64 -14.14
CA LEU A 31 -20.93 12.51 -13.23
C LEU A 31 -21.74 13.57 -13.99
N PHE A 32 -21.16 14.14 -15.03
CA PHE A 32 -21.85 15.12 -15.87
C PHE A 32 -23.07 14.51 -16.61
N TYR A 33 -22.89 13.36 -17.30
CA TYR A 33 -23.98 12.73 -18.05
C TYR A 33 -25.06 12.12 -17.15
N THR A 34 -24.72 11.76 -15.93
CA THR A 34 -25.70 11.29 -14.92
C THR A 34 -26.36 12.44 -14.16
N GLY A 35 -26.08 13.71 -14.51
CA GLY A 35 -26.71 14.89 -13.93
C GLY A 35 -26.28 15.22 -12.50
N LYS A 36 -25.17 14.65 -12.03
CA LYS A 36 -24.62 14.93 -10.69
C LYS A 36 -23.83 16.23 -10.64
N THR A 37 -23.20 16.62 -11.73
CA THR A 37 -22.52 17.90 -11.88
C THR A 37 -23.14 18.70 -13.02
N HIS A 38 -23.23 20.02 -12.86
CA HIS A 38 -23.75 20.91 -13.89
C HIS A 38 -22.66 21.47 -14.82
N LYS A 39 -21.41 21.35 -14.41
CA LYS A 39 -20.23 21.76 -15.16
C LYS A 39 -19.33 20.54 -15.37
N ILE A 40 -18.63 20.54 -16.50
CA ILE A 40 -17.60 19.57 -16.81
C ILE A 40 -16.36 19.97 -15.99
N GLY A 41 -15.95 19.14 -15.04
CA GLY A 41 -14.70 19.32 -14.29
C GLY A 41 -13.48 18.93 -15.15
N GLU A 42 -12.40 19.69 -15.02
CA GLU A 42 -11.12 19.42 -15.69
C GLU A 42 -10.01 19.27 -14.65
N THR A 43 -9.20 18.24 -14.78
CA THR A 43 -8.07 17.99 -13.88
C THR A 43 -7.00 19.07 -13.96
N HIS A 44 -6.73 19.57 -15.17
CA HIS A 44 -5.70 20.61 -15.39
C HIS A 44 -6.05 21.97 -14.78
N ASP A 45 -7.33 22.25 -14.58
CA ASP A 45 -7.81 23.51 -14.00
C ASP A 45 -8.09 23.39 -12.49
N GLY A 46 -7.84 22.20 -11.88
CA GLY A 46 -8.15 21.92 -10.48
C GLY A 46 -9.66 21.98 -10.16
N SER A 47 -10.51 21.83 -11.17
CA SER A 47 -11.98 21.91 -11.03
C SER A 47 -12.66 20.54 -10.95
N ALA A 48 -11.89 19.45 -10.91
CA ALA A 48 -12.40 18.10 -10.79
C ALA A 48 -13.06 17.88 -9.43
N THR A 49 -14.29 17.36 -9.45
CA THR A 49 -15.12 17.18 -8.26
C THR A 49 -14.66 16.02 -7.40
N MET A 50 -14.03 15.00 -8.02
CA MET A 50 -13.55 13.80 -7.33
C MET A 50 -12.20 14.01 -6.66
N ASP A 51 -11.36 14.91 -7.17
CA ASP A 51 -10.08 15.29 -6.55
C ASP A 51 -10.35 16.39 -5.51
N TRP A 52 -10.71 16.00 -4.30
CA TRP A 52 -11.16 16.92 -3.25
C TRP A 52 -10.04 17.51 -2.40
N MET A 53 -8.86 16.86 -2.37
CA MET A 53 -7.70 17.36 -1.64
C MET A 53 -6.98 18.46 -2.44
N GLU A 54 -6.50 19.51 -1.75
CA GLU A 54 -5.69 20.55 -2.40
C GLU A 54 -4.47 19.96 -3.13
N GLN A 55 -3.83 18.95 -2.54
CA GLN A 55 -2.68 18.27 -3.14
C GLN A 55 -3.04 17.51 -4.43
N GLU A 56 -4.22 16.92 -4.51
CA GLU A 56 -4.72 16.27 -5.73
C GLU A 56 -4.91 17.29 -6.85
N GLN A 57 -5.56 18.42 -6.53
CA GLN A 57 -5.82 19.50 -7.47
C GLN A 57 -4.54 20.17 -7.96
N GLU A 58 -3.60 20.45 -7.06
CA GLU A 58 -2.31 21.07 -7.41
C GLU A 58 -1.42 20.16 -8.27
N ARG A 59 -1.44 18.85 -8.02
CA ARG A 59 -0.59 17.87 -8.70
C ARG A 59 -1.27 17.20 -9.90
N GLY A 60 -2.59 17.32 -10.03
CA GLY A 60 -3.39 16.69 -11.07
C GLY A 60 -3.41 15.16 -10.99
N ILE A 61 -3.26 14.59 -9.78
CA ILE A 61 -3.26 13.14 -9.52
C ILE A 61 -4.24 12.81 -8.39
N THR A 62 -4.93 11.69 -8.50
CA THR A 62 -5.73 11.14 -7.40
C THR A 62 -4.81 10.46 -6.37
N ILE A 63 -4.96 10.83 -5.12
CA ILE A 63 -4.16 10.32 -3.98
C ILE A 63 -4.99 9.36 -3.14
N THR A 64 -6.21 9.77 -2.77
CA THR A 64 -7.15 8.96 -1.99
C THR A 64 -8.29 8.49 -2.88
N SER A 65 -8.86 7.34 -2.54
CA SER A 65 -10.04 6.85 -3.22
C SER A 65 -11.25 7.73 -2.88
N ALA A 66 -12.05 8.06 -3.87
CA ALA A 66 -13.26 8.84 -3.68
C ALA A 66 -14.48 8.03 -4.12
N ALA A 67 -15.48 7.92 -3.23
CA ALA A 67 -16.72 7.21 -3.50
C ALA A 67 -17.82 8.18 -3.91
N THR A 68 -18.55 7.85 -4.97
CA THR A 68 -19.72 8.64 -5.40
C THR A 68 -20.82 7.73 -5.91
N THR A 69 -22.08 8.20 -5.84
CA THR A 69 -23.23 7.50 -6.35
C THR A 69 -23.88 8.28 -7.47
N CYS A 70 -24.12 7.63 -8.60
CA CYS A 70 -24.84 8.21 -9.73
C CYS A 70 -25.94 7.26 -10.22
N TYR A 71 -26.78 7.74 -11.16
CA TYR A 71 -27.93 7.02 -11.66
C TYR A 71 -27.95 7.06 -13.19
N TRP A 72 -28.15 5.90 -13.82
CA TRP A 72 -28.20 5.80 -15.27
C TRP A 72 -29.28 4.79 -15.71
N LYS A 73 -30.21 5.23 -16.54
CA LYS A 73 -31.29 4.39 -17.09
C LYS A 73 -31.99 3.50 -16.03
N GLY A 74 -32.31 4.10 -14.86
CA GLY A 74 -32.99 3.38 -13.78
C GLY A 74 -32.11 2.43 -12.96
N ASN A 75 -30.81 2.48 -13.15
CA ASN A 75 -29.82 1.78 -12.33
C ASN A 75 -29.06 2.73 -11.43
N ARG A 76 -28.65 2.25 -10.27
CA ARG A 76 -27.78 2.93 -9.33
C ARG A 76 -26.35 2.43 -9.52
N ILE A 77 -25.42 3.34 -9.71
CA ILE A 77 -24.01 3.03 -9.89
C ILE A 77 -23.23 3.73 -8.78
N ASN A 78 -22.60 2.94 -7.91
CA ASN A 78 -21.63 3.42 -6.95
C ASN A 78 -20.26 3.30 -7.61
N ILE A 79 -19.54 4.41 -7.69
CA ILE A 79 -18.22 4.49 -8.31
C ILE A 79 -17.20 4.78 -7.21
N ILE A 80 -16.12 4.01 -7.18
CA ILE A 80 -14.93 4.32 -6.41
C ILE A 80 -13.83 4.68 -7.41
N ASP A 81 -13.40 5.93 -7.39
CA ASP A 81 -12.29 6.42 -8.17
C ASP A 81 -10.99 6.15 -7.41
N THR A 82 -10.08 5.36 -7.99
CA THR A 82 -8.88 4.86 -7.31
C THR A 82 -7.63 5.60 -7.79
N PRO A 83 -6.58 5.76 -6.94
CA PRO A 83 -5.31 6.33 -7.39
C PRO A 83 -4.66 5.54 -8.52
N GLY A 84 -3.94 6.25 -9.39
CA GLY A 84 -3.16 5.62 -10.47
C GLY A 84 -1.67 5.48 -10.17
N HIS A 85 -1.17 6.06 -9.07
CA HIS A 85 0.25 6.07 -8.74
C HIS A 85 0.67 4.84 -7.91
N VAL A 86 1.88 4.33 -8.17
CA VAL A 86 2.39 3.11 -7.51
C VAL A 86 2.52 3.23 -5.98
N ASP A 87 2.74 4.43 -5.45
CA ASP A 87 2.84 4.65 -4.01
C ASP A 87 1.49 4.47 -3.29
N PHE A 88 0.38 4.50 -4.04
CA PHE A 88 -0.99 4.37 -3.53
C PHE A 88 -1.69 3.08 -3.98
N THR A 89 -0.94 2.07 -4.38
CA THR A 89 -1.52 0.77 -4.80
C THR A 89 -2.36 0.10 -3.74
N VAL A 90 -2.11 0.41 -2.47
CA VAL A 90 -2.91 -0.08 -1.33
C VAL A 90 -4.32 0.50 -1.34
N GLU A 91 -4.49 1.76 -1.75
CA GLU A 91 -5.81 2.36 -1.95
C GLU A 91 -6.61 1.60 -3.02
N VAL A 92 -5.92 1.21 -4.09
CA VAL A 92 -6.50 0.36 -5.14
C VAL A 92 -6.91 -1.00 -4.58
N GLU A 93 -6.06 -1.64 -3.79
CA GLU A 93 -6.32 -2.95 -3.20
C GLU A 93 -7.50 -2.90 -2.22
N ARG A 94 -7.59 -1.87 -1.37
CA ARG A 94 -8.73 -1.64 -0.49
C ARG A 94 -10.04 -1.51 -1.28
N SER A 95 -10.01 -0.74 -2.36
CA SER A 95 -11.17 -0.54 -3.23
C SER A 95 -11.57 -1.83 -3.93
N LEU A 96 -10.62 -2.57 -4.50
CA LEU A 96 -10.89 -3.85 -5.17
C LEU A 96 -11.59 -4.86 -4.26
N ARG A 97 -11.28 -4.84 -2.97
CA ARG A 97 -11.88 -5.75 -1.98
C ARG A 97 -13.38 -5.54 -1.80
N VAL A 98 -13.85 -4.32 -2.02
CA VAL A 98 -15.26 -3.94 -1.80
C VAL A 98 -16.05 -3.71 -3.07
N LEU A 99 -15.43 -3.86 -4.23
CA LEU A 99 -16.07 -3.68 -5.53
C LEU A 99 -16.59 -5.01 -6.09
N ASP A 100 -17.66 -4.92 -6.88
CA ASP A 100 -18.20 -6.07 -7.60
C ASP A 100 -17.59 -6.19 -8.99
N GLY A 101 -17.13 -5.09 -9.56
CA GLY A 101 -16.48 -5.04 -10.86
C GLY A 101 -15.62 -3.80 -11.04
N SER A 102 -14.82 -3.78 -12.08
CA SER A 102 -13.96 -2.62 -12.36
C SER A 102 -13.90 -2.29 -13.86
N VAL A 103 -13.69 -1.01 -14.15
CA VAL A 103 -13.40 -0.48 -15.47
C VAL A 103 -11.94 -0.05 -15.50
N THR A 104 -11.14 -0.68 -16.34
CA THR A 104 -9.74 -0.31 -16.55
C THR A 104 -9.65 0.65 -17.73
N VAL A 105 -9.26 1.89 -17.46
CA VAL A 105 -9.08 2.92 -18.48
C VAL A 105 -7.65 2.83 -19.01
N LEU A 106 -7.51 2.62 -20.31
CA LEU A 106 -6.23 2.50 -21.01
C LEU A 106 -6.09 3.64 -22.01
N CYS A 107 -4.89 4.21 -22.16
CA CYS A 107 -4.61 5.20 -23.18
C CYS A 107 -4.47 4.53 -24.55
N ALA A 108 -5.17 5.04 -25.57
CA ALA A 108 -5.12 4.50 -26.95
C ALA A 108 -3.72 4.52 -27.57
N LYS A 109 -2.82 5.37 -27.07
CA LYS A 109 -1.42 5.46 -27.52
C LYS A 109 -0.48 4.59 -26.68
N GLY A 110 -0.55 4.70 -25.34
CA GLY A 110 0.35 4.00 -24.42
C GLY A 110 -0.07 2.54 -24.18
N GLY A 111 -1.36 2.25 -24.26
CA GLY A 111 -1.93 0.94 -24.02
C GLY A 111 -1.71 0.45 -22.59
N VAL A 112 -1.17 -0.76 -22.45
CA VAL A 112 -0.88 -1.38 -21.16
C VAL A 112 0.49 -0.92 -20.66
N GLU A 113 0.51 -0.22 -19.56
CA GLU A 113 1.72 0.24 -18.88
C GLU A 113 2.02 -0.59 -17.61
N PRO A 114 3.23 -0.53 -17.03
CA PRO A 114 3.60 -1.32 -15.84
C PRO A 114 2.64 -1.16 -14.66
N GLN A 115 2.13 0.05 -14.46
CA GLN A 115 1.13 0.33 -13.42
C GLN A 115 -0.19 -0.39 -13.69
N SER A 116 -0.61 -0.45 -14.98
CA SER A 116 -1.80 -1.20 -15.39
C SER A 116 -1.64 -2.70 -15.09
N GLU A 117 -0.44 -3.26 -15.31
CA GLU A 117 -0.15 -4.67 -15.00
C GLU A 117 -0.24 -4.94 -13.48
N THR A 118 0.23 -4.01 -12.65
CA THR A 118 0.18 -4.15 -11.19
C THR A 118 -1.26 -4.15 -10.68
N VAL A 119 -2.07 -3.17 -11.09
CA VAL A 119 -3.48 -3.08 -10.72
C VAL A 119 -4.27 -4.28 -11.25
N TRP A 120 -3.95 -4.75 -12.45
CA TRP A 120 -4.58 -5.92 -13.05
C TRP A 120 -4.34 -7.19 -12.24
N ARG A 121 -3.08 -7.42 -11.80
CA ARG A 121 -2.75 -8.56 -10.92
C ARG A 121 -3.44 -8.49 -9.57
N GLN A 122 -3.60 -7.29 -8.99
CA GLN A 122 -4.38 -7.12 -7.77
C GLN A 122 -5.86 -7.49 -7.99
N ALA A 123 -6.44 -7.09 -9.11
CA ALA A 123 -7.81 -7.48 -9.46
C ALA A 123 -7.95 -8.99 -9.69
N ASP A 124 -6.92 -9.66 -10.23
CA ASP A 124 -6.89 -11.13 -10.35
C ASP A 124 -6.90 -11.81 -8.98
N LYS A 125 -6.13 -11.28 -8.01
CA LYS A 125 -6.08 -11.81 -6.64
C LYS A 125 -7.46 -11.87 -5.99
N TYR A 126 -8.31 -10.87 -6.24
CA TYR A 126 -9.66 -10.79 -5.68
C TYR A 126 -10.75 -11.32 -6.63
N GLY A 127 -10.39 -11.82 -7.80
CA GLY A 127 -11.34 -12.36 -8.78
C GLY A 127 -12.34 -11.33 -9.30
N VAL A 128 -12.01 -10.05 -9.30
CA VAL A 128 -12.90 -8.94 -9.68
C VAL A 128 -13.14 -8.96 -11.20
N PRO A 129 -14.41 -9.08 -11.68
CA PRO A 129 -14.75 -8.92 -13.07
C PRO A 129 -14.36 -7.57 -13.64
N ARG A 130 -13.89 -7.55 -14.88
CA ARG A 130 -13.31 -6.33 -15.50
C ARG A 130 -13.82 -6.09 -16.89
N MET A 131 -13.87 -4.82 -17.26
CA MET A 131 -13.94 -4.36 -18.63
C MET A 131 -12.86 -3.31 -18.89
N CYS A 132 -12.47 -3.14 -20.14
CA CYS A 132 -11.51 -2.12 -20.56
C CYS A 132 -12.21 -1.00 -21.33
N TYR A 133 -11.75 0.22 -21.08
CA TYR A 133 -12.13 1.41 -21.84
C TYR A 133 -10.89 2.02 -22.45
N VAL A 134 -10.75 1.92 -23.79
CA VAL A 134 -9.64 2.52 -24.53
C VAL A 134 -9.96 3.99 -24.77
N ASN A 135 -9.38 4.85 -23.95
CA ASN A 135 -9.59 6.29 -23.91
C ASN A 135 -8.56 7.04 -24.76
N LYS A 136 -8.83 8.32 -25.03
CA LYS A 136 -7.95 9.19 -25.81
C LYS A 136 -7.80 8.74 -27.26
N MET A 137 -8.88 8.28 -27.88
CA MET A 137 -8.89 7.91 -29.31
C MET A 137 -8.61 9.10 -30.25
N ASP A 138 -8.66 10.33 -29.75
CA ASP A 138 -8.45 11.59 -30.45
C ASP A 138 -6.99 12.05 -30.52
N ILE A 139 -6.08 11.43 -29.77
CA ILE A 139 -4.66 11.87 -29.72
C ILE A 139 -3.83 11.24 -30.86
N THR A 140 -2.78 11.95 -31.26
CA THR A 140 -1.83 11.45 -32.27
C THR A 140 -1.13 10.18 -31.80
N GLY A 141 -1.19 9.12 -32.62
CA GLY A 141 -0.65 7.81 -32.30
C GLY A 141 -1.65 6.87 -31.63
N ALA A 142 -2.94 7.24 -31.55
CA ALA A 142 -3.98 6.36 -31.04
C ALA A 142 -4.18 5.12 -31.94
N ASP A 143 -4.15 3.93 -31.32
CA ASP A 143 -4.35 2.64 -32.01
C ASP A 143 -5.11 1.66 -31.11
N PHE A 144 -6.40 1.55 -31.34
CA PHE A 144 -7.29 0.66 -30.59
C PHE A 144 -6.88 -0.81 -30.68
N PHE A 145 -6.57 -1.27 -31.91
CA PHE A 145 -6.26 -2.68 -32.14
C PHE A 145 -4.93 -3.09 -31.53
N HIS A 146 -3.97 -2.19 -31.51
CA HIS A 146 -2.70 -2.41 -30.81
C HIS A 146 -2.94 -2.57 -29.30
N VAL A 147 -3.78 -1.71 -28.69
CA VAL A 147 -4.11 -1.82 -27.27
C VAL A 147 -4.80 -3.14 -26.94
N VAL A 148 -5.77 -3.58 -27.78
CA VAL A 148 -6.43 -4.89 -27.61
C VAL A 148 -5.40 -6.05 -27.63
N LYS A 149 -4.44 -5.98 -28.56
CA LYS A 149 -3.34 -6.95 -28.60
C LYS A 149 -2.48 -6.90 -27.34
N MET A 150 -2.14 -5.71 -26.84
CA MET A 150 -1.38 -5.56 -25.59
C MET A 150 -2.11 -6.17 -24.39
N ILE A 151 -3.44 -6.01 -24.28
CA ILE A 151 -4.25 -6.63 -23.22
C ILE A 151 -4.06 -8.16 -23.26
N LYS A 152 -4.12 -8.76 -24.44
CA LYS A 152 -3.91 -10.21 -24.60
C LYS A 152 -2.49 -10.64 -24.25
N ASP A 153 -1.49 -9.94 -24.79
CA ASP A 153 -0.09 -10.35 -24.72
C ASP A 153 0.53 -10.07 -23.34
N ARG A 154 0.23 -8.93 -22.74
CA ARG A 154 0.85 -8.48 -21.46
C ARG A 154 0.03 -8.83 -20.24
N LEU A 155 -1.30 -8.68 -20.30
CA LEU A 155 -2.18 -8.99 -19.16
C LEU A 155 -2.65 -10.45 -19.17
N LYS A 156 -2.35 -11.23 -20.23
CA LYS A 156 -2.79 -12.62 -20.40
C LYS A 156 -4.32 -12.79 -20.25
N ALA A 157 -5.06 -11.75 -20.58
CA ALA A 157 -6.52 -11.74 -20.56
C ALA A 157 -7.08 -12.14 -21.93
N ASN A 158 -8.38 -12.37 -21.96
CA ASN A 158 -9.14 -12.60 -23.20
C ASN A 158 -9.96 -11.36 -23.58
N PRO A 159 -9.37 -10.36 -24.25
CA PRO A 159 -10.08 -9.14 -24.62
C PRO A 159 -11.07 -9.43 -25.75
N VAL A 160 -12.31 -9.03 -25.54
CA VAL A 160 -13.38 -9.14 -26.52
C VAL A 160 -13.91 -7.76 -26.83
N PRO A 161 -13.51 -7.15 -27.97
CA PRO A 161 -14.08 -5.89 -28.40
C PRO A 161 -15.60 -6.02 -28.61
N ILE A 162 -16.36 -5.20 -27.90
CA ILE A 162 -17.81 -5.05 -28.10
C ILE A 162 -18.15 -3.79 -28.88
N GLN A 163 -17.16 -2.95 -29.09
CA GLN A 163 -17.20 -1.70 -29.87
C GLN A 163 -15.96 -1.60 -30.76
N LEU A 164 -16.08 -0.93 -31.88
CA LEU A 164 -14.96 -0.52 -32.72
C LEU A 164 -14.99 1.01 -32.91
N PRO A 165 -13.82 1.69 -32.99
CA PRO A 165 -13.76 3.11 -33.23
C PRO A 165 -14.06 3.43 -34.72
N ILE A 166 -14.82 4.49 -34.96
CA ILE A 166 -14.99 5.07 -36.30
C ILE A 166 -14.00 6.23 -36.45
N GLY A 167 -12.94 5.97 -37.20
CA GLY A 167 -11.80 6.89 -37.30
C GLY A 167 -10.84 6.79 -36.10
N LYS A 168 -9.78 7.56 -36.16
CA LYS A 168 -8.76 7.69 -35.10
C LYS A 168 -8.15 9.08 -35.15
N GLU A 169 -7.56 9.51 -34.05
CA GLU A 169 -6.97 10.85 -33.94
C GLU A 169 -8.02 11.92 -34.26
N ASP A 170 -7.71 12.92 -35.06
CA ASP A 170 -8.63 14.00 -35.43
C ASP A 170 -9.87 13.52 -36.22
N THR A 171 -9.84 12.31 -36.78
CA THR A 171 -10.96 11.72 -37.51
C THR A 171 -11.90 10.89 -36.66
N PHE A 172 -11.59 10.71 -35.36
CA PHE A 172 -12.44 9.95 -34.44
C PHE A 172 -13.79 10.66 -34.24
N ARG A 173 -14.87 10.07 -34.74
CA ARG A 173 -16.22 10.67 -34.75
C ARG A 173 -17.30 9.84 -34.11
N GLY A 174 -17.04 8.56 -33.82
CA GLY A 174 -18.07 7.68 -33.29
C GLY A 174 -17.54 6.28 -33.01
N ILE A 175 -18.48 5.39 -32.69
CA ILE A 175 -18.21 4.00 -32.36
C ILE A 175 -19.19 3.09 -33.08
N ILE A 176 -18.73 1.89 -33.46
CA ILE A 176 -19.58 0.80 -33.94
C ILE A 176 -19.95 -0.05 -32.73
N ASP A 177 -21.23 -0.24 -32.49
CA ASP A 177 -21.75 -1.21 -31.52
C ASP A 177 -21.83 -2.59 -32.21
N LEU A 178 -20.94 -3.50 -31.84
CA LEU A 178 -20.90 -4.85 -32.42
C LEU A 178 -22.02 -5.76 -31.94
N VAL A 179 -22.68 -5.42 -30.81
CA VAL A 179 -23.78 -6.21 -30.28
C VAL A 179 -25.07 -5.91 -31.03
N ASN A 180 -25.33 -4.64 -31.32
CA ASN A 180 -26.51 -4.19 -32.07
C ASN A 180 -26.26 -4.06 -33.58
N MET A 181 -25.00 -4.05 -34.02
CA MET A 181 -24.57 -3.82 -35.42
C MET A 181 -25.06 -2.48 -35.96
N GLU A 182 -24.79 -1.42 -35.22
CA GLU A 182 -25.11 -0.05 -35.59
C GLU A 182 -23.93 0.87 -35.30
N ALA A 183 -23.95 2.07 -35.85
CA ALA A 183 -22.95 3.11 -35.62
C ALA A 183 -23.55 4.24 -34.78
N ASP A 184 -22.87 4.60 -33.69
CA ASP A 184 -23.19 5.77 -32.88
C ASP A 184 -22.24 6.91 -33.25
N VAL A 185 -22.75 7.93 -33.95
CA VAL A 185 -21.96 9.06 -34.46
C VAL A 185 -22.27 10.31 -33.67
N TYR A 186 -21.23 11.02 -33.27
CA TYR A 186 -21.33 12.24 -32.44
C TYR A 186 -21.25 13.48 -33.34
N TYR A 187 -22.25 14.37 -33.20
CA TYR A 187 -22.38 15.58 -34.03
C TYR A 187 -22.16 16.89 -33.26
N ASP A 188 -21.94 16.82 -31.94
CA ASP A 188 -21.64 18.00 -31.12
C ASP A 188 -20.42 17.75 -30.20
N ASP A 189 -19.83 18.84 -29.71
CA ASP A 189 -18.66 18.79 -28.85
C ASP A 189 -19.00 18.40 -27.38
N LEU A 190 -20.29 18.49 -26.99
CA LEU A 190 -20.76 18.10 -25.67
C LEU A 190 -21.21 16.63 -25.59
N GLY A 191 -21.16 15.93 -26.72
CA GLY A 191 -21.56 14.51 -26.78
C GLY A 191 -23.04 14.28 -26.50
N LYS A 192 -23.91 15.29 -26.75
CA LYS A 192 -25.36 15.20 -26.52
C LYS A 192 -26.15 14.82 -27.78
N ASP A 193 -25.65 15.19 -28.97
CA ASP A 193 -26.25 14.83 -30.27
C ASP A 193 -25.56 13.56 -30.78
N ILE A 194 -26.08 12.42 -30.33
CA ILE A 194 -25.62 11.08 -30.76
C ILE A 194 -26.69 10.55 -31.70
N ARG A 195 -26.28 10.20 -32.93
CA ARG A 195 -27.18 9.63 -33.92
C ARG A 195 -26.79 8.18 -34.24
N VAL A 196 -27.80 7.33 -34.21
CA VAL A 196 -27.68 5.94 -34.63
C VAL A 196 -27.78 5.91 -36.16
N GLU A 197 -26.72 5.40 -36.79
CA GLU A 197 -26.58 5.32 -38.23
C GLU A 197 -26.19 3.91 -38.67
N PRO A 198 -26.37 3.56 -39.96
CA PRO A 198 -25.79 2.34 -40.48
C PRO A 198 -24.25 2.38 -40.38
N ILE A 199 -23.65 1.19 -40.19
CA ILE A 199 -22.20 1.06 -40.18
C ILE A 199 -21.62 1.60 -41.51
N PRO A 200 -20.55 2.42 -41.48
CA PRO A 200 -19.88 2.91 -42.70
C PRO A 200 -19.50 1.77 -43.63
N GLU A 201 -19.75 1.92 -44.93
CA GLU A 201 -19.55 0.86 -45.94
C GLU A 201 -18.13 0.27 -45.90
N ASP A 202 -17.11 1.09 -45.70
CA ASP A 202 -15.71 0.70 -45.57
C ASP A 202 -15.38 -0.05 -44.29
N MET A 203 -16.25 -0.10 -43.32
CA MET A 203 -16.07 -0.79 -42.03
C MET A 203 -16.98 -1.99 -41.85
N VAL A 204 -17.90 -2.27 -42.76
CA VAL A 204 -18.87 -3.39 -42.62
C VAL A 204 -18.17 -4.74 -42.52
N ASP A 205 -17.18 -4.99 -43.34
CA ASP A 205 -16.44 -6.27 -43.32
C ASP A 205 -15.68 -6.45 -42.01
N LEU A 206 -14.99 -5.40 -41.55
CA LEU A 206 -14.30 -5.40 -40.28
C LEU A 206 -15.27 -5.61 -39.09
N ALA A 207 -16.40 -4.92 -39.10
CA ALA A 207 -17.42 -5.10 -38.07
C ALA A 207 -17.98 -6.53 -38.02
N ASN A 208 -18.22 -7.14 -39.17
CA ASN A 208 -18.68 -8.53 -39.25
C ASN A 208 -17.61 -9.51 -38.75
N GLU A 209 -16.34 -9.28 -39.07
CA GLU A 209 -15.24 -10.09 -38.59
C GLU A 209 -15.16 -10.05 -37.05
N TYR A 210 -15.13 -8.85 -36.47
CA TYR A 210 -15.05 -8.70 -34.99
C TYR A 210 -16.32 -9.17 -34.30
N ARG A 211 -17.50 -9.02 -34.91
CA ARG A 211 -18.74 -9.61 -34.37
C ARG A 211 -18.64 -11.13 -34.31
N THR A 212 -18.15 -11.76 -35.37
CA THR A 212 -17.98 -13.22 -35.41
C THR A 212 -17.01 -13.67 -34.32
N GLN A 213 -15.85 -13.02 -34.20
CA GLN A 213 -14.87 -13.31 -33.15
C GLN A 213 -15.47 -13.13 -31.74
N MET A 214 -16.29 -12.09 -31.52
CA MET A 214 -16.98 -11.85 -30.27
C MET A 214 -17.96 -13.00 -29.95
N ILE A 215 -18.78 -13.40 -30.91
CA ILE A 215 -19.75 -14.51 -30.74
C ILE A 215 -19.02 -15.81 -30.47
N GLU A 216 -17.94 -16.12 -31.17
CA GLU A 216 -17.12 -17.32 -30.95
C GLU A 216 -16.53 -17.34 -29.52
N SER A 217 -15.90 -16.25 -29.12
CA SER A 217 -15.32 -16.12 -27.76
C SER A 217 -16.34 -16.29 -26.65
N VAL A 218 -17.54 -15.81 -26.86
CA VAL A 218 -18.63 -15.92 -25.88
C VAL A 218 -19.27 -17.28 -25.91
N ALA A 219 -19.49 -17.87 -27.10
CA ALA A 219 -20.04 -19.20 -27.28
C ALA A 219 -19.18 -20.30 -26.65
N GLU A 220 -17.84 -20.14 -26.66
CA GLU A 220 -16.92 -21.07 -25.97
C GLU A 220 -17.16 -21.13 -24.44
N THR A 221 -17.88 -20.16 -23.88
CA THR A 221 -18.18 -20.10 -22.44
C THR A 221 -19.60 -20.53 -22.07
N ASP A 222 -20.46 -20.78 -23.04
CA ASP A 222 -21.90 -21.13 -22.88
C ASP A 222 -22.31 -22.24 -23.83
N ASP A 223 -22.54 -23.43 -23.30
CA ASP A 223 -22.85 -24.64 -24.12
C ASP A 223 -24.10 -24.46 -24.99
N ALA A 224 -25.14 -23.79 -24.49
CA ALA A 224 -26.38 -23.58 -25.24
C ALA A 224 -26.15 -22.60 -26.41
N LEU A 225 -25.37 -21.56 -26.21
CA LEU A 225 -25.00 -20.61 -27.25
C LEU A 225 -24.06 -21.26 -28.28
N PHE A 226 -23.17 -22.13 -27.81
CA PHE A 226 -22.26 -22.89 -28.69
C PHE A 226 -23.00 -23.84 -29.61
N GLU A 227 -24.01 -24.59 -29.10
CA GLU A 227 -24.85 -25.46 -29.91
C GLU A 227 -25.62 -24.68 -30.98
N LYS A 228 -26.23 -23.56 -30.64
CA LYS A 228 -26.87 -22.63 -31.57
C LYS A 228 -25.92 -22.13 -32.66
N TYR A 229 -24.74 -21.70 -32.26
CA TYR A 229 -23.72 -21.22 -33.19
C TYR A 229 -23.30 -22.31 -34.18
N CYS A 230 -23.02 -23.52 -33.68
CA CYS A 230 -22.67 -24.65 -34.54
C CYS A 230 -23.83 -25.10 -35.48
N ALA A 231 -25.06 -24.95 -35.04
CA ALA A 231 -26.25 -25.25 -35.85
C ALA A 231 -26.55 -24.18 -36.92
N GLY A 232 -25.87 -23.05 -36.88
CA GLY A 232 -26.11 -21.89 -37.74
C GLY A 232 -27.43 -21.17 -37.45
N GLU A 233 -27.95 -21.33 -36.23
CA GLU A 233 -29.17 -20.65 -35.79
C GLU A 233 -28.89 -19.20 -35.44
N GLU A 234 -29.90 -18.35 -35.61
CA GLU A 234 -29.78 -16.92 -35.26
C GLU A 234 -29.66 -16.72 -33.74
N ILE A 235 -28.62 -16.00 -33.32
CA ILE A 235 -28.44 -15.61 -31.93
C ILE A 235 -29.01 -14.20 -31.76
N THR A 236 -30.01 -14.06 -30.89
CA THR A 236 -30.62 -12.77 -30.62
C THR A 236 -29.70 -11.84 -29.83
N THR A 237 -29.90 -10.53 -29.94
CA THR A 237 -29.14 -9.54 -29.16
C THR A 237 -29.29 -9.77 -27.66
N GLU A 238 -30.45 -10.18 -27.18
CA GLU A 238 -30.68 -10.43 -25.75
C GLU A 238 -29.90 -11.66 -25.26
N GLU A 239 -29.85 -12.74 -26.03
CA GLU A 239 -29.08 -13.94 -25.74
C GLU A 239 -27.57 -13.60 -25.71
N LEU A 240 -27.13 -12.82 -26.70
CA LEU A 240 -25.75 -12.38 -26.79
C LEU A 240 -25.35 -11.51 -25.58
N LYS A 241 -26.18 -10.54 -25.20
CA LYS A 241 -25.94 -9.69 -24.01
C LYS A 241 -25.86 -10.52 -22.73
N LYS A 242 -26.78 -11.48 -22.54
CA LYS A 242 -26.74 -12.38 -21.38
C LYS A 242 -25.45 -13.20 -21.32
N ALA A 243 -25.01 -13.73 -22.45
CA ALA A 243 -23.82 -14.54 -22.53
C ALA A 243 -22.54 -13.71 -22.31
N ILE A 244 -22.46 -12.51 -22.88
CA ILE A 244 -21.34 -11.57 -22.62
C ILE A 244 -21.28 -11.25 -21.11
N ARG A 245 -22.42 -10.94 -20.49
CA ARG A 245 -22.49 -10.65 -19.05
C ARG A 245 -22.00 -11.84 -18.22
N ALA A 246 -22.53 -13.03 -18.48
CA ALA A 246 -22.15 -14.24 -17.76
C ALA A 246 -20.65 -14.56 -17.89
N ALA A 247 -20.09 -14.44 -19.10
CA ALA A 247 -18.68 -14.66 -19.37
C ALA A 247 -17.78 -13.60 -18.69
N THR A 248 -18.25 -12.36 -18.63
CA THR A 248 -17.55 -11.26 -17.94
C THR A 248 -17.53 -11.48 -16.43
N ILE A 249 -18.66 -11.81 -15.82
CA ILE A 249 -18.77 -12.09 -14.38
C ILE A 249 -17.91 -13.30 -14.00
N ALA A 250 -17.83 -14.30 -14.88
CA ALA A 250 -16.99 -15.49 -14.68
C ALA A 250 -15.49 -15.24 -14.95
N ASN A 251 -15.07 -14.01 -15.27
CA ASN A 251 -13.71 -13.66 -15.67
C ASN A 251 -13.15 -14.45 -16.86
N LYS A 252 -14.00 -14.94 -17.76
CA LYS A 252 -13.60 -15.68 -18.96
C LYS A 252 -13.29 -14.78 -20.14
N ILE A 253 -13.93 -13.61 -20.18
CA ILE A 253 -13.68 -12.56 -21.18
C ILE A 253 -13.55 -11.19 -20.50
N VAL A 254 -12.95 -10.26 -21.22
CA VAL A 254 -12.86 -8.83 -20.84
C VAL A 254 -13.45 -8.01 -21.97
N PRO A 255 -14.68 -7.46 -21.81
CA PRO A 255 -15.26 -6.58 -22.81
C PRO A 255 -14.40 -5.34 -23.01
N VAL A 256 -14.17 -4.94 -24.25
CA VAL A 256 -13.37 -3.75 -24.58
C VAL A 256 -14.25 -2.73 -25.29
N THR A 257 -14.27 -1.53 -24.74
CA THR A 257 -14.96 -0.35 -25.27
C THR A 257 -13.96 0.72 -25.67
N CYS A 258 -14.37 1.73 -26.40
CA CYS A 258 -13.48 2.82 -26.81
C CYS A 258 -14.17 4.19 -26.75
N GLY A 259 -13.37 5.25 -26.72
CA GLY A 259 -13.86 6.61 -26.74
C GLY A 259 -12.79 7.66 -26.47
N THR A 260 -13.23 8.89 -26.28
CA THR A 260 -12.40 9.99 -25.79
C THR A 260 -13.20 10.80 -24.79
N SER A 261 -12.86 10.64 -23.52
CA SER A 261 -13.54 11.34 -22.43
C SER A 261 -13.37 12.85 -22.53
N TYR A 262 -12.18 13.32 -22.91
CA TYR A 262 -11.88 14.74 -23.07
C TYR A 262 -12.77 15.41 -24.16
N LYS A 263 -13.01 14.72 -25.28
CA LYS A 263 -13.86 15.18 -26.39
C LYS A 263 -15.32 14.74 -26.22
N ASN A 264 -15.71 14.22 -25.06
CA ASN A 264 -17.09 13.86 -24.73
C ASN A 264 -17.73 12.79 -25.65
N LYS A 265 -16.93 11.85 -26.17
CA LYS A 265 -17.40 10.79 -27.07
C LYS A 265 -17.16 9.41 -26.49
N GLY A 266 -18.18 8.58 -26.37
CA GLY A 266 -18.10 7.19 -25.94
C GLY A 266 -18.47 6.92 -24.47
N VAL A 267 -18.58 7.95 -23.61
CA VAL A 267 -18.83 7.77 -22.17
C VAL A 267 -20.24 7.24 -21.86
N GLN A 268 -21.27 7.71 -22.59
CA GLN A 268 -22.64 7.20 -22.42
C GLN A 268 -22.73 5.72 -22.80
N LYS A 269 -22.01 5.31 -23.85
CA LYS A 269 -21.95 3.89 -24.25
C LYS A 269 -21.13 3.04 -23.28
N LEU A 270 -20.14 3.63 -22.61
CA LEU A 270 -19.45 2.99 -21.48
C LEU A 270 -20.42 2.76 -20.31
N LEU A 271 -21.25 3.76 -19.97
CA LEU A 271 -22.29 3.61 -18.93
C LEU A 271 -23.31 2.52 -19.31
N ASP A 272 -23.75 2.44 -20.57
CA ASP A 272 -24.61 1.38 -21.05
C ASP A 272 -23.94 0.00 -20.89
N ALA A 273 -22.66 -0.14 -21.24
CA ALA A 273 -21.91 -1.36 -21.09
C ALA A 273 -21.74 -1.77 -19.61
N ILE A 274 -21.54 -0.80 -18.70
CA ILE A 274 -21.45 -1.05 -17.25
C ILE A 274 -22.75 -1.68 -16.75
N ILE A 275 -23.91 -1.13 -17.08
CA ILE A 275 -25.18 -1.67 -16.60
C ILE A 275 -25.55 -3.00 -17.28
N ASP A 276 -25.15 -3.22 -18.54
CA ASP A 276 -25.44 -4.42 -19.29
C ASP A 276 -24.54 -5.60 -18.89
N TYR A 277 -23.26 -5.38 -18.67
CA TYR A 277 -22.26 -6.46 -18.56
C TYR A 277 -21.58 -6.59 -17.20
N MET A 278 -21.55 -5.55 -16.37
CA MET A 278 -20.92 -5.63 -15.06
C MET A 278 -21.85 -6.24 -14.01
N PRO A 279 -21.31 -6.94 -13.00
CA PRO A 279 -22.11 -7.63 -12.00
C PRO A 279 -22.89 -6.68 -11.09
N ALA A 280 -24.04 -7.16 -10.63
CA ALA A 280 -24.74 -6.63 -9.47
C ALA A 280 -24.25 -7.35 -8.19
N PRO A 281 -24.53 -6.83 -6.98
CA PRO A 281 -24.12 -7.49 -5.73
C PRO A 281 -24.61 -8.93 -5.56
N ILE A 282 -25.71 -9.27 -6.21
CA ILE A 282 -26.27 -10.66 -6.22
C ILE A 282 -25.56 -11.60 -7.18
N ASP A 283 -24.81 -11.08 -8.14
CA ASP A 283 -24.12 -11.88 -9.16
C ASP A 283 -22.73 -12.35 -8.68
N VAL A 284 -22.21 -11.74 -7.63
CA VAL A 284 -20.92 -12.10 -7.05
C VAL A 284 -21.10 -13.22 -6.01
N PRO A 285 -20.07 -14.07 -5.79
CA PRO A 285 -20.14 -15.10 -4.76
C PRO A 285 -20.44 -14.52 -3.38
N ALA A 286 -21.10 -15.31 -2.52
CA ALA A 286 -21.30 -14.98 -1.12
C ALA A 286 -19.96 -14.68 -0.46
N ILE A 287 -19.93 -13.64 0.39
CA ILE A 287 -18.70 -13.30 1.10
C ILE A 287 -18.42 -14.33 2.19
N LYS A 288 -17.18 -14.78 2.24
CA LYS A 288 -16.69 -15.71 3.25
C LYS A 288 -16.16 -14.97 4.48
N GLY A 289 -16.29 -15.62 5.61
CA GLY A 289 -15.75 -15.17 6.87
C GLY A 289 -15.62 -16.32 7.86
N VAL A 290 -15.10 -16.01 9.03
CA VAL A 290 -14.92 -17.00 10.12
C VAL A 290 -15.72 -16.51 11.32
N ASN A 291 -16.49 -17.41 11.90
CA ASN A 291 -17.16 -17.14 13.15
C ASN A 291 -16.10 -17.06 14.28
N PRO A 292 -15.96 -15.94 14.98
CA PRO A 292 -14.91 -15.76 15.98
C PRO A 292 -15.09 -16.64 17.23
N ASP A 293 -16.32 -17.11 17.49
CA ASP A 293 -16.64 -17.92 18.68
C ASP A 293 -16.42 -19.42 18.41
N THR A 294 -16.74 -19.90 17.21
CA THR A 294 -16.63 -21.32 16.83
C THR A 294 -15.39 -21.65 16.02
N GLY A 295 -14.82 -20.66 15.33
CA GLY A 295 -13.72 -20.85 14.38
C GLY A 295 -14.15 -21.50 13.04
N GLU A 296 -15.45 -21.65 12.81
CA GLU A 296 -15.98 -22.24 11.56
C GLU A 296 -16.09 -21.20 10.46
N GLU A 297 -15.89 -21.63 9.23
CA GLU A 297 -16.12 -20.79 8.05
C GLU A 297 -17.63 -20.62 7.84
N GLU A 298 -18.06 -19.41 7.62
CA GLU A 298 -19.43 -19.02 7.29
C GLU A 298 -19.46 -18.16 6.03
N GLU A 299 -20.59 -18.17 5.36
CA GLU A 299 -20.85 -17.33 4.19
C GLU A 299 -22.01 -16.39 4.47
N ARG A 300 -21.99 -15.19 3.87
CA ARG A 300 -23.10 -14.24 3.87
C ARG A 300 -23.48 -13.93 2.42
N ILE A 301 -24.73 -14.15 2.08
CA ILE A 301 -25.28 -13.81 0.77
C ILE A 301 -25.77 -12.35 0.76
N SER A 302 -25.79 -11.74 -0.42
CA SER A 302 -26.33 -10.38 -0.59
C SER A 302 -27.87 -10.41 -0.52
N SER A 303 -28.42 -10.19 0.68
CA SER A 303 -29.86 -10.11 0.95
C SER A 303 -30.11 -9.18 2.13
N ASP A 304 -31.19 -8.39 2.07
CA ASP A 304 -31.61 -7.49 3.15
C ASP A 304 -32.18 -8.24 4.36
N GLU A 305 -32.55 -9.52 4.21
CA GLU A 305 -33.13 -10.36 5.26
C GLU A 305 -32.09 -11.18 6.04
N GLU A 306 -30.86 -11.21 5.56
CA GLU A 306 -29.75 -11.85 6.25
C GLU A 306 -29.27 -11.03 7.47
N PRO A 307 -28.55 -11.66 8.41
CA PRO A 307 -27.89 -10.91 9.48
C PRO A 307 -26.94 -9.85 8.94
N PHE A 308 -26.93 -8.67 9.57
CA PHE A 308 -26.06 -7.57 9.13
C PHE A 308 -24.58 -7.95 9.18
N ALA A 309 -23.87 -7.72 8.10
CA ALA A 309 -22.42 -7.82 8.02
C ALA A 309 -21.87 -6.80 7.02
N ALA A 310 -20.90 -6.03 7.46
CA ALA A 310 -20.25 -4.99 6.67
C ALA A 310 -18.74 -4.96 6.92
N LEU A 311 -18.00 -4.49 5.93
CA LEU A 311 -16.56 -4.30 6.01
C LEU A 311 -16.23 -2.81 5.99
N ALA A 312 -15.52 -2.33 7.01
CA ALA A 312 -14.94 -0.99 7.03
C ALA A 312 -13.67 -1.00 6.16
N PHE A 313 -13.68 -0.28 5.05
CA PHE A 313 -12.57 -0.34 4.09
C PHE A 313 -11.73 0.94 4.02
N GLU A 314 -12.22 2.04 4.57
CA GLU A 314 -11.50 3.31 4.58
C GLU A 314 -11.90 4.16 5.77
N ILE A 315 -10.92 4.83 6.36
CA ILE A 315 -11.12 5.82 7.44
C ILE A 315 -10.61 7.16 6.93
N MET A 316 -11.41 8.21 7.13
CA MET A 316 -11.04 9.58 6.79
C MET A 316 -11.36 10.51 7.96
N THR A 317 -10.48 11.46 8.22
CA THR A 317 -10.74 12.51 9.20
C THR A 317 -11.25 13.76 8.48
N ASP A 318 -12.47 14.13 8.79
CA ASP A 318 -13.10 15.34 8.26
C ASP A 318 -13.06 16.47 9.28
N PRO A 319 -12.70 17.72 8.88
CA PRO A 319 -12.61 18.85 9.81
C PRO A 319 -13.92 19.22 10.49
N TYR A 320 -15.07 18.91 9.87
CA TYR A 320 -16.40 19.33 10.33
C TYR A 320 -17.18 18.24 11.06
N VAL A 321 -17.09 17.00 10.59
CA VAL A 321 -17.85 15.88 11.14
C VAL A 321 -16.99 14.89 11.93
N GLY A 322 -15.68 15.05 11.92
CA GLY A 322 -14.73 14.19 12.61
C GLY A 322 -14.42 12.91 11.82
N LYS A 323 -14.32 11.79 12.51
CA LYS A 323 -13.98 10.49 11.90
C LYS A 323 -15.13 9.96 11.05
N LEU A 324 -14.88 9.77 9.78
CA LEU A 324 -15.73 9.08 8.80
C LEU A 324 -15.19 7.67 8.60
N CYS A 325 -16.06 6.67 8.71
CA CYS A 325 -15.73 5.29 8.41
C CYS A 325 -16.53 4.85 7.19
N PHE A 326 -15.87 4.62 6.06
CA PHE A 326 -16.48 4.08 4.87
C PHE A 326 -16.64 2.57 5.01
N PHE A 327 -17.82 2.08 4.69
CA PHE A 327 -18.13 0.66 4.80
C PHE A 327 -19.00 0.18 3.64
N ARG A 328 -18.84 -1.10 3.31
CA ARG A 328 -19.73 -1.82 2.41
C ARG A 328 -20.57 -2.82 3.19
N VAL A 329 -21.87 -2.81 2.96
CA VAL A 329 -22.79 -3.84 3.49
C VAL A 329 -22.80 -5.04 2.55
N TYR A 330 -22.44 -6.20 3.06
CA TYR A 330 -22.49 -7.46 2.32
C TYR A 330 -23.78 -8.22 2.54
N SER A 331 -24.37 -8.15 3.74
CA SER A 331 -25.63 -8.78 4.07
C SER A 331 -26.41 -7.96 5.07
N GLY A 332 -27.71 -8.13 5.08
CA GLY A 332 -28.61 -7.45 6.01
C GLY A 332 -28.74 -5.93 5.75
N LYS A 333 -29.14 -5.22 6.75
CA LYS A 333 -29.35 -3.77 6.74
C LYS A 333 -29.05 -3.18 8.13
N ILE A 334 -28.75 -1.89 8.16
CA ILE A 334 -28.54 -1.13 9.39
C ILE A 334 -29.16 0.26 9.27
N ALA A 335 -29.81 0.72 10.34
CA ALA A 335 -30.39 2.06 10.41
C ALA A 335 -29.50 3.04 11.18
N ALA A 336 -29.61 4.32 10.85
CA ALA A 336 -28.99 5.40 11.62
C ALA A 336 -29.48 5.36 13.07
N GLY A 337 -28.54 5.47 14.02
CA GLY A 337 -28.81 5.36 15.45
C GLY A 337 -28.69 3.95 16.03
N GLU A 338 -28.64 2.90 15.19
CA GLU A 338 -28.43 1.52 15.62
C GLU A 338 -26.97 1.27 16.03
N THR A 339 -26.75 0.10 16.62
CA THR A 339 -25.45 -0.34 17.09
C THR A 339 -25.03 -1.60 16.35
N ALA A 340 -23.82 -1.62 15.80
CA ALA A 340 -23.19 -2.80 15.25
C ALA A 340 -22.07 -3.31 16.18
N TYR A 341 -21.70 -4.57 16.02
CA TYR A 341 -20.61 -5.19 16.75
C TYR A 341 -19.34 -5.25 15.88
N ASN A 342 -18.26 -4.65 16.38
CA ASN A 342 -16.95 -4.76 15.75
C ASN A 342 -16.27 -6.03 16.28
N THR A 343 -16.27 -7.08 15.45
CA THR A 343 -15.74 -8.40 15.82
C THR A 343 -14.23 -8.42 16.01
N ASN A 344 -13.48 -7.60 15.29
CA ASN A 344 -12.02 -7.54 15.40
C ASN A 344 -11.57 -6.85 16.70
N LYS A 345 -12.39 -5.93 17.24
CA LYS A 345 -12.08 -5.17 18.45
C LYS A 345 -12.90 -5.63 19.66
N HIS A 346 -13.84 -6.56 19.48
CA HIS A 346 -14.78 -7.03 20.49
C HIS A 346 -15.55 -5.89 21.19
N GLN A 347 -16.03 -4.92 20.41
CA GLN A 347 -16.69 -3.72 20.92
C GLN A 347 -17.93 -3.36 20.10
N ARG A 348 -18.90 -2.75 20.78
CA ARG A 348 -20.08 -2.19 20.12
C ARG A 348 -19.77 -0.80 19.59
N GLU A 349 -20.16 -0.54 18.35
CA GLU A 349 -20.01 0.75 17.65
C GLU A 349 -21.37 1.31 17.28
N ARG A 350 -21.59 2.57 17.59
CA ARG A 350 -22.84 3.24 17.26
C ARG A 350 -22.77 3.86 15.87
N PHE A 351 -23.74 3.56 15.03
CA PHE A 351 -23.96 4.20 13.75
C PHE A 351 -24.75 5.50 13.95
N GLY A 352 -24.07 6.57 14.36
CA GLY A 352 -24.72 7.84 14.69
C GLY A 352 -25.48 8.43 13.52
N ARG A 353 -24.78 8.73 12.43
CA ARG A 353 -25.33 9.18 11.15
C ARG A 353 -24.73 8.32 10.04
N ILE A 354 -25.54 7.98 9.06
CA ILE A 354 -25.10 7.28 7.85
C ILE A 354 -25.18 8.25 6.69
N LEU A 355 -24.09 8.39 5.96
CA LEU A 355 -23.94 9.34 4.86
C LEU A 355 -23.76 8.60 3.54
N GLN A 356 -24.56 8.95 2.56
CA GLN A 356 -24.30 8.61 1.17
C GLN A 356 -23.45 9.71 0.54
N MET A 357 -22.35 9.32 -0.05
CA MET A 357 -21.43 10.26 -0.69
C MET A 357 -21.85 10.54 -2.12
N HIS A 358 -21.88 11.80 -2.48
CA HIS A 358 -22.14 12.29 -3.83
C HIS A 358 -21.02 13.28 -4.20
N ALA A 359 -19.85 12.74 -4.54
CA ALA A 359 -18.65 13.54 -4.72
C ALA A 359 -18.36 14.39 -3.46
N ASN A 360 -18.46 15.72 -3.54
CA ASN A 360 -18.27 16.63 -2.39
C ASN A 360 -19.52 16.81 -1.52
N GLU A 361 -20.67 16.33 -1.96
CA GLU A 361 -21.91 16.46 -1.21
C GLU A 361 -22.17 15.23 -0.37
N ARG A 362 -22.71 15.44 0.83
CA ARG A 362 -23.07 14.40 1.79
C ARG A 362 -24.56 14.43 2.02
N LYS A 363 -25.21 13.30 1.79
CA LYS A 363 -26.64 13.14 2.05
C LYS A 363 -26.83 12.15 3.20
N ASP A 364 -27.54 12.58 4.24
CA ASP A 364 -27.97 11.67 5.31
C ASP A 364 -28.96 10.64 4.75
N ILE A 365 -28.75 9.38 5.12
CA ILE A 365 -29.66 8.29 4.82
C ILE A 365 -30.07 7.60 6.10
N ASP A 366 -31.33 7.17 6.17
CA ASP A 366 -31.89 6.54 7.37
C ASP A 366 -31.48 5.08 7.51
N ILE A 367 -31.39 4.37 6.38
CA ILE A 367 -31.10 2.92 6.33
C ILE A 367 -30.10 2.65 5.21
N CYS A 368 -29.11 1.80 5.50
CA CYS A 368 -28.17 1.25 4.55
C CYS A 368 -28.47 -0.24 4.37
N TYR A 369 -28.58 -0.70 3.12
CA TYR A 369 -29.01 -2.05 2.75
C TYR A 369 -27.86 -2.88 2.21
N SER A 370 -28.06 -4.20 2.08
CA SER A 370 -27.12 -5.11 1.42
C SER A 370 -26.68 -4.55 0.06
N GLY A 371 -25.39 -4.64 -0.26
CA GLY A 371 -24.80 -4.11 -1.49
C GLY A 371 -24.53 -2.60 -1.50
N ASP A 372 -24.92 -1.87 -0.45
CA ASP A 372 -24.67 -0.42 -0.36
C ASP A 372 -23.24 -0.12 0.10
N ILE A 373 -22.72 1.00 -0.41
CA ILE A 373 -21.50 1.64 0.05
C ILE A 373 -21.88 2.98 0.66
N ALA A 374 -21.49 3.21 1.89
CA ALA A 374 -21.81 4.42 2.64
C ALA A 374 -20.70 4.79 3.63
N ALA A 375 -20.79 5.96 4.24
CA ALA A 375 -19.93 6.36 5.33
C ALA A 375 -20.73 6.50 6.63
N VAL A 376 -20.13 6.15 7.76
CA VAL A 376 -20.75 6.32 9.09
C VAL A 376 -19.95 7.29 9.93
N VAL A 377 -20.67 8.15 10.66
CA VAL A 377 -20.13 9.03 11.70
C VAL A 377 -20.50 8.48 13.06
N GLY A 378 -19.55 8.46 13.99
CA GLY A 378 -19.78 8.07 15.37
C GLY A 378 -19.06 6.80 15.82
N THR A 379 -18.43 6.06 14.90
CA THR A 379 -17.54 4.94 15.27
C THR A 379 -16.26 5.48 15.91
N LYS A 380 -15.87 4.93 17.06
CA LYS A 380 -14.71 5.41 17.82
C LYS A 380 -13.47 4.54 17.60
N ASN A 381 -13.65 3.23 17.62
CA ASN A 381 -12.56 2.26 17.64
C ASN A 381 -12.40 1.46 16.34
N THR A 382 -13.30 1.65 15.39
CA THR A 382 -13.24 0.99 14.08
C THR A 382 -12.06 1.53 13.25
N THR A 383 -11.28 0.62 12.71
CA THR A 383 -10.17 0.90 11.80
C THR A 383 -10.40 0.20 10.46
N THR A 384 -9.63 0.55 9.45
CA THR A 384 -9.67 -0.09 8.13
C THR A 384 -9.46 -1.60 8.24
N GLY A 385 -10.30 -2.38 7.56
CA GLY A 385 -10.28 -3.85 7.59
C GLY A 385 -11.14 -4.48 8.69
N ASN A 386 -11.76 -3.69 9.58
CA ASN A 386 -12.61 -4.24 10.62
C ASN A 386 -13.98 -4.66 10.06
N THR A 387 -14.53 -5.74 10.61
CA THR A 387 -15.88 -6.21 10.34
C THR A 387 -16.87 -5.63 11.35
N LEU A 388 -17.98 -5.08 10.83
CA LEU A 388 -19.11 -4.58 11.61
C LEU A 388 -20.31 -5.48 11.32
N CYS A 389 -20.86 -6.14 12.32
CA CYS A 389 -21.92 -7.14 12.12
C CYS A 389 -23.00 -7.11 13.21
N ASP A 390 -24.00 -7.97 13.05
CA ASP A 390 -24.95 -8.29 14.12
C ASP A 390 -24.24 -9.08 15.23
N GLU A 391 -24.36 -8.62 16.46
CA GLU A 391 -23.73 -9.24 17.64
C GLU A 391 -24.20 -10.67 17.90
N LYS A 392 -25.42 -11.01 17.49
CA LYS A 392 -25.98 -12.35 17.67
C LYS A 392 -25.48 -13.36 16.61
N HIS A 393 -24.96 -12.85 15.52
CA HIS A 393 -24.45 -13.63 14.40
C HIS A 393 -23.04 -13.10 14.05
N PRO A 394 -22.07 -13.26 14.96
CA PRO A 394 -20.75 -12.68 14.78
C PRO A 394 -20.00 -13.37 13.65
N ILE A 395 -19.35 -12.57 12.81
CA ILE A 395 -18.48 -13.03 11.75
C ILE A 395 -17.29 -12.07 11.63
N VAL A 396 -16.13 -12.61 11.30
CA VAL A 396 -14.97 -11.86 10.84
C VAL A 396 -14.86 -12.12 9.35
N LEU A 397 -15.14 -11.11 8.56
CA LEU A 397 -14.95 -11.20 7.12
C LEU A 397 -13.45 -11.29 6.82
N GLU A 398 -13.09 -11.88 5.68
CA GLU A 398 -11.70 -12.00 5.26
C GLU A 398 -10.97 -10.65 5.39
N SER A 399 -9.88 -10.64 6.16
CA SER A 399 -9.14 -9.41 6.46
C SER A 399 -8.37 -8.91 5.22
N MET A 400 -8.24 -7.59 5.13
CA MET A 400 -7.33 -6.98 4.16
C MET A 400 -5.89 -7.16 4.66
N GLU A 401 -5.02 -7.66 3.79
CA GLU A 401 -3.58 -7.69 4.03
C GLU A 401 -2.95 -6.43 3.47
N PHE A 402 -2.23 -5.70 4.32
CA PHE A 402 -1.52 -4.50 3.90
C PHE A 402 -0.03 -4.78 3.78
N PRO A 403 0.62 -4.34 2.69
CA PRO A 403 2.05 -4.50 2.53
C PRO A 403 2.82 -3.66 3.57
N GLU A 404 3.98 -4.15 3.96
CA GLU A 404 4.88 -3.41 4.82
C GLU A 404 5.45 -2.19 4.08
N PRO A 405 5.55 -1.03 4.77
CA PRO A 405 6.14 0.16 4.19
C PRO A 405 7.61 -0.05 3.84
N VAL A 406 8.00 0.46 2.67
CA VAL A 406 9.32 0.22 2.07
C VAL A 406 10.29 1.39 2.27
N ILE A 407 9.80 2.61 2.48
CA ILE A 407 10.62 3.80 2.69
C ILE A 407 10.47 4.29 4.13
N LYS A 408 11.59 4.63 4.75
CA LYS A 408 11.67 5.17 6.11
C LYS A 408 12.43 6.48 6.09
N VAL A 409 11.92 7.48 6.79
CA VAL A 409 12.58 8.77 7.00
C VAL A 409 12.44 9.22 8.45
N ALA A 410 13.42 9.95 8.94
CA ALA A 410 13.33 10.62 10.23
C ALA A 410 12.56 11.93 10.09
N ILE A 411 11.70 12.24 11.06
CA ILE A 411 10.93 13.48 11.10
C ILE A 411 11.12 14.18 12.44
N GLU A 412 11.35 15.49 12.39
CA GLU A 412 11.53 16.32 13.57
C GLU A 412 10.72 17.61 13.43
N PRO A 413 9.99 18.04 14.46
CA PRO A 413 9.30 19.33 14.41
C PRO A 413 10.31 20.46 14.44
N LYS A 414 10.06 21.54 13.69
CA LYS A 414 10.93 22.73 13.70
C LYS A 414 10.93 23.47 15.04
N THR A 415 9.93 23.27 15.88
CA THR A 415 9.81 23.91 17.18
C THR A 415 9.48 22.89 18.27
N LYS A 416 9.96 23.14 19.50
CA LYS A 416 9.64 22.28 20.66
C LYS A 416 8.12 22.20 20.94
N ALA A 417 7.39 23.28 20.75
CA ALA A 417 5.93 23.33 20.90
C ALA A 417 5.20 22.48 19.83
N GLY A 418 5.84 22.17 18.72
CA GLY A 418 5.33 21.30 17.66
C GLY A 418 5.38 19.81 17.99
N GLN A 419 6.18 19.39 18.99
CA GLN A 419 6.40 17.96 19.26
C GLN A 419 5.12 17.21 19.62
N GLU A 420 4.34 17.73 20.57
CA GLU A 420 3.08 17.11 21.00
C GLU A 420 2.04 17.14 19.86
N LYS A 421 1.94 18.28 19.15
CA LYS A 421 1.03 18.40 18.00
C LYS A 421 1.39 17.44 16.89
N MET A 422 2.70 17.27 16.61
CA MET A 422 3.19 16.33 15.61
C MET A 422 2.82 14.90 15.96
N GLY A 423 2.99 14.47 17.22
CA GLY A 423 2.62 13.15 17.69
C GLY A 423 1.13 12.85 17.49
N ILE A 424 0.26 13.79 17.87
CA ILE A 424 -1.20 13.66 17.67
C ILE A 424 -1.57 13.60 16.18
N ALA A 425 -0.96 14.46 15.37
CA ALA A 425 -1.23 14.51 13.93
C ALA A 425 -0.77 13.23 13.22
N LEU A 426 0.43 12.76 13.51
CA LEU A 426 0.96 11.51 12.94
C LEU A 426 0.13 10.29 13.35
N SER A 427 -0.36 10.23 14.59
CA SER A 427 -1.27 9.16 15.04
C SER A 427 -2.57 9.15 14.26
N LYS A 428 -3.17 10.32 14.00
CA LYS A 428 -4.39 10.42 13.19
C LYS A 428 -4.15 9.97 11.75
N LEU A 429 -3.05 10.39 11.14
CA LEU A 429 -2.68 9.98 9.78
C LEU A 429 -2.44 8.46 9.70
N ALA A 430 -1.85 7.86 10.73
CA ALA A 430 -1.68 6.41 10.81
C ALA A 430 -2.99 5.63 11.03
N GLU A 431 -4.02 6.26 11.62
CA GLU A 431 -5.36 5.65 11.69
C GLU A 431 -6.06 5.65 10.33
N GLU A 432 -5.82 6.65 9.49
CA GLU A 432 -6.39 6.76 8.14
C GLU A 432 -5.73 5.77 7.17
N ASP A 433 -4.41 5.66 7.24
CA ASP A 433 -3.61 4.87 6.31
C ASP A 433 -2.88 3.72 7.02
N PRO A 434 -3.33 2.48 6.85
CA PRO A 434 -2.72 1.31 7.48
C PRO A 434 -1.30 0.99 6.95
N THR A 435 -0.87 1.60 5.85
CA THR A 435 0.49 1.45 5.30
C THR A 435 1.44 2.55 5.74
N PHE A 436 0.92 3.55 6.43
CA PHE A 436 1.71 4.57 7.07
C PHE A 436 2.00 4.17 8.52
N ARG A 437 3.26 4.09 8.90
CA ARG A 437 3.68 3.75 10.26
C ARG A 437 4.51 4.86 10.88
N VAL A 438 4.32 5.03 12.18
CA VAL A 438 5.08 5.98 13.01
C VAL A 438 5.60 5.24 14.22
N TYR A 439 6.86 5.39 14.52
CA TYR A 439 7.47 4.84 15.73
C TYR A 439 8.70 5.67 16.13
N THR A 440 9.09 5.54 17.39
CA THR A 440 10.35 6.10 17.87
C THR A 440 11.40 5.00 17.82
N ASP A 441 12.50 5.27 17.15
CA ASP A 441 13.65 4.38 17.13
C ASP A 441 14.29 4.37 18.53
N GLU A 442 14.34 3.21 19.16
CA GLU A 442 14.81 3.06 20.55
C GLU A 442 16.30 3.37 20.73
N GLU A 443 17.10 3.17 19.69
CA GLU A 443 18.54 3.36 19.75
C GLU A 443 18.95 4.80 19.43
N THR A 444 18.28 5.43 18.49
CA THR A 444 18.61 6.82 18.05
C THR A 444 17.72 7.87 18.71
N GLY A 445 16.58 7.47 19.26
CA GLY A 445 15.56 8.36 19.82
C GLY A 445 14.83 9.20 18.76
N GLN A 446 15.05 8.94 17.48
CA GLN A 446 14.39 9.66 16.39
C GLN A 446 12.96 9.18 16.19
N THR A 447 12.06 10.08 15.84
CA THR A 447 10.74 9.73 15.32
C THR A 447 10.90 9.33 13.85
N ILE A 448 10.54 8.10 13.53
CA ILE A 448 10.61 7.54 12.18
C ILE A 448 9.19 7.45 11.63
N ILE A 449 9.02 7.92 10.39
CA ILE A 449 7.82 7.66 9.58
C ILE A 449 8.19 6.73 8.44
N ALA A 450 7.30 5.78 8.16
CA ALA A 450 7.49 4.79 7.12
C ALA A 450 6.26 4.75 6.20
N GLY A 451 6.50 4.63 4.91
CA GLY A 451 5.46 4.64 3.87
C GLY A 451 5.85 3.86 2.62
N MET A 452 4.94 3.82 1.66
CA MET A 452 5.05 3.01 0.44
C MET A 452 5.94 3.62 -0.64
N GLY A 453 6.24 4.92 -0.54
CA GLY A 453 7.05 5.63 -1.52
C GLY A 453 7.39 7.03 -1.09
N GLU A 454 8.27 7.70 -1.85
CA GLU A 454 8.68 9.08 -1.56
C GLU A 454 7.51 10.06 -1.67
N LEU A 455 6.69 9.93 -2.71
CA LEU A 455 5.51 10.76 -2.90
C LEU A 455 4.50 10.56 -1.77
N HIS A 456 4.31 9.33 -1.30
CA HIS A 456 3.44 9.03 -0.16
C HIS A 456 3.89 9.80 1.10
N LEU A 457 5.17 9.71 1.46
CA LEU A 457 5.70 10.41 2.63
C LEU A 457 5.71 11.94 2.45
N GLU A 458 5.97 12.43 1.25
CA GLU A 458 5.90 13.86 0.93
C GLU A 458 4.49 14.42 1.16
N ILE A 459 3.45 13.69 0.74
CA ILE A 459 2.06 14.06 0.97
C ILE A 459 1.71 14.05 2.46
N ILE A 460 2.16 13.06 3.22
CA ILE A 460 1.97 13.01 4.67
C ILE A 460 2.59 14.24 5.35
N VAL A 461 3.80 14.62 4.98
CA VAL A 461 4.50 15.80 5.53
C VAL A 461 3.78 17.09 5.14
N ASP A 462 3.29 17.19 3.92
CA ASP A 462 2.51 18.34 3.45
C ASP A 462 1.15 18.44 4.18
N ARG A 463 0.49 17.31 4.44
CA ARG A 463 -0.73 17.26 5.28
C ARG A 463 -0.47 17.71 6.72
N LEU A 464 0.69 17.35 7.32
CA LEU A 464 1.07 17.86 8.64
C LEU A 464 1.10 19.38 8.66
N LEU A 465 1.65 20.01 7.61
CA LEU A 465 1.72 21.46 7.50
C LEU A 465 0.34 22.08 7.26
N ARG A 466 -0.42 21.59 6.27
CA ARG A 466 -1.67 22.21 5.82
C ARG A 466 -2.84 21.97 6.78
N GLU A 467 -3.04 20.73 7.22
CA GLU A 467 -4.19 20.35 8.05
C GLU A 467 -3.91 20.59 9.55
N PHE A 468 -2.73 20.22 10.03
CA PHE A 468 -2.40 20.27 11.46
C PHE A 468 -1.56 21.48 11.88
N LYS A 469 -1.11 22.30 10.91
CA LYS A 469 -0.24 23.48 11.15
C LYS A 469 1.05 23.12 11.90
N VAL A 470 1.66 21.98 11.54
CA VAL A 470 2.92 21.50 12.10
C VAL A 470 4.00 21.55 11.01
N GLU A 471 5.02 22.36 11.22
CA GLU A 471 6.20 22.37 10.38
C GLU A 471 7.21 21.34 10.88
N ALA A 472 7.70 20.50 9.99
CA ALA A 472 8.67 19.45 10.29
C ALA A 472 9.84 19.44 9.30
N ASN A 473 10.99 19.00 9.79
CA ASN A 473 12.15 18.65 8.97
C ASN A 473 12.18 17.16 8.74
N VAL A 474 12.48 16.75 7.52
CA VAL A 474 12.59 15.35 7.13
C VAL A 474 14.02 15.06 6.71
N GLY A 475 14.56 13.96 7.18
CA GLY A 475 15.93 13.55 6.89
C GLY A 475 16.09 12.03 6.81
N LYS A 476 17.30 11.59 6.43
CA LYS A 476 17.62 10.16 6.46
C LYS A 476 17.68 9.69 7.92
N PRO A 477 17.15 8.48 8.23
CA PRO A 477 17.31 7.88 9.55
C PRO A 477 18.80 7.70 9.88
N GLN A 478 19.15 7.82 11.15
CA GLN A 478 20.50 7.48 11.60
C GLN A 478 20.67 5.96 11.57
N VAL A 479 21.84 5.53 11.14
CA VAL A 479 22.19 4.11 11.18
C VAL A 479 22.69 3.77 12.58
N SER A 480 22.17 2.73 13.18
CA SER A 480 22.59 2.22 14.50
C SER A 480 23.83 1.38 14.35
N TYR A 481 25.00 2.05 14.41
CA TYR A 481 26.28 1.36 14.46
C TYR A 481 26.51 0.77 15.85
N LYS A 482 27.30 -0.31 15.92
CA LYS A 482 27.76 -0.94 17.17
C LYS A 482 29.29 -1.00 17.19
N GLU A 483 29.85 -1.15 18.37
CA GLU A 483 31.29 -1.39 18.54
C GLU A 483 31.51 -2.82 19.01
N THR A 484 32.60 -3.44 18.59
CA THR A 484 33.03 -4.74 19.10
C THR A 484 34.55 -4.84 19.04
N ILE A 485 35.10 -5.97 19.50
CA ILE A 485 36.53 -6.23 19.48
C ILE A 485 36.85 -7.46 18.63
N THR A 486 38.04 -7.48 18.09
CA THR A 486 38.52 -8.60 17.25
C THR A 486 39.59 -9.45 17.90
N LYS A 487 40.18 -9.00 19.02
CA LYS A 487 41.25 -9.71 19.74
C LYS A 487 40.97 -9.80 21.22
N ALA A 488 41.42 -10.87 21.83
CA ALA A 488 41.46 -10.97 23.29
C ALA A 488 42.55 -10.05 23.88
N MET A 489 42.28 -9.49 25.05
CA MET A 489 43.20 -8.61 25.75
C MET A 489 43.07 -8.73 27.27
N ASP A 490 44.19 -8.83 27.95
CA ASP A 490 44.28 -8.74 29.40
C ASP A 490 44.55 -7.31 29.83
N GLU A 491 43.92 -6.88 30.90
CA GLU A 491 44.13 -5.56 31.48
C GLU A 491 44.20 -5.64 33.00
N ASP A 492 45.23 -4.99 33.54
CA ASP A 492 45.45 -4.80 34.97
C ASP A 492 45.22 -3.30 35.28
N CYS A 493 44.15 -2.99 35.97
CA CYS A 493 43.76 -1.59 36.22
C CYS A 493 43.54 -1.33 37.71
N LYS A 494 44.30 -0.37 38.19
CA LYS A 494 44.24 0.10 39.57
C LYS A 494 43.69 1.54 39.59
N TYR A 495 42.56 1.74 40.25
CA TYR A 495 42.04 3.07 40.55
C TYR A 495 42.34 3.38 42.02
N ALA A 496 43.23 4.34 42.22
CA ALA A 496 43.57 4.84 43.54
C ALA A 496 43.55 6.39 43.52
N ARG A 497 42.76 6.99 44.39
CA ARG A 497 42.66 8.45 44.51
C ARG A 497 42.61 8.84 45.98
N GLN A 498 43.42 9.79 46.39
CA GLN A 498 43.44 10.32 47.75
C GLN A 498 43.21 11.83 47.67
N SER A 499 42.10 12.29 48.23
CA SER A 499 41.74 13.72 48.25
C SER A 499 41.23 14.07 49.64
N GLY A 500 42.15 14.38 50.56
CA GLY A 500 41.90 14.93 51.91
C GLY A 500 40.77 14.22 52.67
N GLY A 501 41.03 13.09 53.30
CA GLY A 501 40.09 12.29 54.05
C GLY A 501 40.10 10.79 53.61
N LYS A 502 38.94 10.15 53.54
CA LYS A 502 38.83 8.75 53.10
C LYS A 502 39.21 8.65 51.61
N GLY A 503 40.21 7.79 51.28
CA GLY A 503 40.65 7.56 49.92
C GLY A 503 39.63 6.71 49.08
N GLN A 504 39.92 6.52 47.83
CA GLN A 504 39.22 5.57 46.95
C GLN A 504 40.18 4.57 46.37
N TYR A 505 39.87 3.31 46.47
CA TYR A 505 40.73 2.19 45.98
C TYR A 505 39.88 1.11 45.34
N GLY A 506 40.18 0.78 44.10
CA GLY A 506 39.64 -0.39 43.38
C GLY A 506 40.71 -0.92 42.42
N HIS A 507 40.98 -2.23 42.48
CA HIS A 507 41.94 -2.86 41.60
C HIS A 507 41.33 -4.13 40.99
N VAL A 508 41.33 -4.22 39.68
CA VAL A 508 40.75 -5.33 38.92
C VAL A 508 41.70 -5.78 37.82
N LYS A 509 41.75 -7.10 37.61
CA LYS A 509 42.41 -7.72 36.48
C LYS A 509 41.36 -8.45 35.66
N ILE A 510 41.19 -8.01 34.41
CA ILE A 510 40.17 -8.57 33.51
C ILE A 510 40.80 -9.07 32.23
N THR A 511 40.16 -10.07 31.64
CA THR A 511 40.38 -10.48 30.25
C THR A 511 39.13 -10.17 29.46
N ILE A 512 39.25 -9.46 28.34
CA ILE A 512 38.16 -9.29 27.39
C ILE A 512 38.43 -10.13 26.16
N GLU A 513 37.40 -10.76 25.64
CA GLU A 513 37.45 -11.61 24.44
C GLU A 513 36.27 -11.33 23.53
N PRO A 514 36.44 -11.46 22.19
CA PRO A 514 35.29 -11.47 21.29
C PRO A 514 34.31 -12.58 21.67
N ASN A 515 33.03 -12.27 21.72
CA ASN A 515 31.98 -13.27 21.82
C ASN A 515 31.44 -13.62 20.42
N GLU A 516 30.68 -14.71 20.30
CA GLU A 516 30.04 -15.05 19.04
C GLU A 516 29.04 -13.95 18.62
N PRO A 517 28.97 -13.61 17.34
CA PRO A 517 28.04 -12.58 16.85
C PRO A 517 26.59 -12.83 17.29
N GLY A 518 25.96 -11.82 17.88
CA GLY A 518 24.60 -11.89 18.39
C GLY A 518 24.43 -12.49 19.78
N LYS A 519 25.46 -13.00 20.42
CA LYS A 519 25.39 -13.50 21.81
C LYS A 519 25.43 -12.40 22.87
N GLY A 520 25.81 -11.18 22.49
CA GLY A 520 25.84 -10.04 23.40
C GLY A 520 26.92 -10.11 24.43
N TYR A 521 26.65 -9.59 25.62
CA TYR A 521 27.61 -9.46 26.73
C TYR A 521 27.55 -10.64 27.69
N GLU A 522 28.71 -11.18 28.04
CA GLU A 522 28.87 -12.22 29.03
C GLU A 522 29.91 -11.80 30.08
N PHE A 523 29.55 -11.90 31.35
CA PHE A 523 30.47 -11.60 32.48
C PHE A 523 30.76 -12.90 33.27
N ILE A 524 32.04 -13.21 33.43
CA ILE A 524 32.53 -14.39 34.17
C ILE A 524 33.39 -13.93 35.33
N ASN A 525 33.04 -14.41 36.52
CA ASN A 525 33.85 -14.19 37.71
C ASN A 525 34.71 -15.41 37.99
N LYS A 526 36.06 -15.25 38.00
CA LYS A 526 37.05 -16.25 38.35
C LYS A 526 37.87 -15.86 39.56
N VAL A 527 37.50 -14.84 40.32
CA VAL A 527 38.22 -14.40 41.51
C VAL A 527 38.17 -15.48 42.58
N VAL A 528 39.35 -15.83 43.12
CA VAL A 528 39.52 -16.83 44.15
C VAL A 528 40.13 -16.20 45.40
N GLY A 529 39.96 -16.83 46.57
CA GLY A 529 40.63 -16.44 47.82
C GLY A 529 40.19 -15.12 48.43
N GLY A 530 39.07 -14.53 47.93
CA GLY A 530 38.56 -13.24 48.47
C GLY A 530 39.41 -12.03 48.07
N ALA A 531 40.19 -12.11 47.00
CA ALA A 531 41.03 -11.02 46.50
C ALA A 531 40.23 -9.75 46.20
N ILE A 532 38.97 -9.92 45.77
CA ILE A 532 37.94 -8.89 45.72
C ILE A 532 36.74 -9.35 46.57
N PRO A 533 36.25 -8.59 47.56
CA PRO A 533 35.06 -8.93 48.31
C PRO A 533 33.86 -9.15 47.38
N LYS A 534 33.06 -10.18 47.67
CA LYS A 534 31.90 -10.57 46.80
C LYS A 534 30.93 -9.43 46.57
N GLU A 535 30.80 -8.52 47.52
CA GLU A 535 29.90 -7.34 47.45
C GLU A 535 30.33 -6.34 46.38
N TYR A 536 31.61 -6.29 45.98
CA TYR A 536 32.12 -5.35 44.97
C TYR A 536 32.11 -5.92 43.53
N ILE A 537 31.92 -7.23 43.36
CA ILE A 537 31.92 -7.87 42.05
C ILE A 537 30.76 -7.34 41.16
N PRO A 538 29.52 -7.18 41.69
CA PRO A 538 28.45 -6.55 40.92
C PRO A 538 28.76 -5.10 40.48
N ALA A 539 29.52 -4.37 41.30
CA ALA A 539 29.94 -3.02 40.98
C ALA A 539 30.91 -2.98 39.79
N VAL A 540 31.85 -3.95 39.74
CA VAL A 540 32.74 -4.11 38.57
C VAL A 540 31.94 -4.37 37.30
N ASP A 541 30.99 -5.32 37.32
CA ASP A 541 30.11 -5.60 36.16
C ASP A 541 29.30 -4.39 35.76
N ALA A 542 28.72 -3.66 36.70
CA ALA A 542 27.96 -2.42 36.42
C ALA A 542 28.83 -1.33 35.79
N GLY A 543 30.11 -1.24 36.21
CA GLY A 543 31.08 -0.32 35.61
C GLY A 543 31.43 -0.68 34.16
N ILE A 544 31.58 -1.94 33.87
CA ILE A 544 31.84 -2.47 32.53
C ILE A 544 30.62 -2.23 31.62
N ARG A 545 29.42 -2.54 32.07
CA ARG A 545 28.16 -2.30 31.32
C ARG A 545 27.97 -0.82 31.01
N GLY A 546 28.26 0.07 31.97
CA GLY A 546 28.23 1.53 31.75
C GLY A 546 29.23 1.99 30.69
N ALA A 547 30.42 1.41 30.67
CA ALA A 547 31.44 1.68 29.65
C ALA A 547 31.02 1.17 28.27
N MET A 548 30.39 0.01 28.20
CA MET A 548 29.84 -0.58 26.96
C MET A 548 28.73 0.29 26.37
N GLN A 549 27.81 0.76 27.20
CA GLN A 549 26.72 1.63 26.75
C GLN A 549 27.23 2.98 26.21
N ALA A 550 28.26 3.54 26.83
CA ALA A 550 28.86 4.80 26.40
C ALA A 550 29.71 4.67 25.14
N GLY A 551 30.14 3.46 24.79
CA GLY A 551 31.09 3.21 23.71
C GLY A 551 32.53 3.66 24.04
N VAL A 552 33.49 3.18 23.29
CA VAL A 552 34.92 3.43 23.49
C VAL A 552 35.59 4.00 22.24
N LEU A 553 35.17 3.55 21.04
CA LEU A 553 35.76 3.91 19.77
C LEU A 553 35.12 5.20 19.20
N ALA A 554 33.80 5.23 19.09
CA ALA A 554 33.03 6.31 18.49
C ALA A 554 31.76 6.69 19.27
N GLY A 555 31.58 6.14 20.47
CA GLY A 555 30.41 6.43 21.31
C GLY A 555 29.18 5.60 20.93
N TYR A 556 29.36 4.46 20.29
CA TYR A 556 28.29 3.50 20.03
C TYR A 556 28.33 2.36 21.04
N ASN A 557 27.16 1.77 21.29
CA ASN A 557 27.05 0.66 22.21
C ASN A 557 27.96 -0.53 21.79
N VAL A 558 28.73 -1.05 22.76
CA VAL A 558 29.60 -2.22 22.55
C VAL A 558 28.79 -3.48 22.70
N VAL A 559 28.94 -4.43 21.77
CA VAL A 559 28.24 -5.72 21.76
C VAL A 559 29.21 -6.90 21.53
N ASP A 560 28.74 -8.09 21.80
CA ASP A 560 29.46 -9.35 21.53
C ASP A 560 30.85 -9.39 22.15
N VAL A 561 30.91 -9.10 23.45
CA VAL A 561 32.13 -9.12 24.25
C VAL A 561 31.93 -9.99 25.50
N LYS A 562 32.88 -10.86 25.75
CA LYS A 562 32.95 -11.66 26.95
C LYS A 562 34.04 -11.08 27.86
N VAL A 563 33.72 -10.81 29.11
CA VAL A 563 34.66 -10.28 30.12
C VAL A 563 34.79 -11.27 31.25
N THR A 564 36.02 -11.61 31.56
CA THR A 564 36.38 -12.46 32.69
C THR A 564 37.12 -11.62 33.73
N LEU A 565 36.56 -11.54 34.92
CA LEU A 565 37.26 -10.96 36.09
C LEU A 565 38.13 -12.02 36.73
N ASN A 566 39.47 -11.91 36.57
CA ASN A 566 40.41 -12.93 36.97
C ASN A 566 40.90 -12.75 38.40
N ASP A 567 41.25 -11.51 38.78
CA ASP A 567 41.91 -11.20 40.04
C ASP A 567 41.73 -9.72 40.39
N GLY A 568 42.23 -9.29 41.49
CA GLY A 568 42.27 -7.88 41.94
C GLY A 568 42.80 -7.76 43.34
N SER A 569 42.62 -6.59 43.91
CA SER A 569 42.90 -6.35 45.33
C SER A 569 42.01 -5.23 45.89
N TYR A 570 41.83 -5.23 47.19
CA TYR A 570 41.03 -4.23 47.88
C TYR A 570 41.81 -3.61 49.05
N HIS A 571 41.36 -2.49 49.53
CA HIS A 571 41.90 -1.81 50.74
C HIS A 571 40.76 -1.70 51.75
N GLU A 572 41.01 -2.16 52.99
CA GLU A 572 39.97 -2.27 54.03
C GLU A 572 39.23 -0.92 54.32
N VAL A 573 39.90 0.21 54.17
CA VAL A 573 39.32 1.54 54.48
C VAL A 573 38.86 2.30 53.22
N ASP A 574 39.62 2.19 52.12
CA ASP A 574 39.47 3.06 50.93
C ASP A 574 38.68 2.38 49.82
N SER A 575 38.39 1.08 49.93
CA SER A 575 37.57 0.39 48.93
C SER A 575 36.07 0.67 49.11
N SER A 576 35.36 0.79 48.01
CA SER A 576 33.92 1.03 47.95
C SER A 576 33.36 0.50 46.63
N GLU A 577 32.04 0.29 46.59
CA GLU A 577 31.33 -0.06 45.33
C GLU A 577 31.66 0.91 44.22
N MET A 578 31.65 2.24 44.50
CA MET A 578 31.96 3.27 43.53
C MET A 578 33.40 3.12 43.00
N ALA A 579 34.38 2.88 43.85
CA ALA A 579 35.76 2.69 43.43
C ALA A 579 35.94 1.49 42.49
N PHE A 580 35.28 0.37 42.79
CA PHE A 580 35.29 -0.80 41.92
C PHE A 580 34.49 -0.64 40.64
N LYS A 581 33.37 0.12 40.67
CA LYS A 581 32.64 0.50 39.46
C LYS A 581 33.52 1.32 38.52
N ILE A 582 34.25 2.31 39.04
CA ILE A 582 35.19 3.12 38.28
C ILE A 582 36.34 2.29 37.75
N ALA A 583 36.93 1.41 38.60
CA ALA A 583 38.04 0.52 38.20
C ALA A 583 37.58 -0.43 37.06
N GLY A 584 36.41 -1.03 37.14
CA GLY A 584 35.82 -1.86 36.09
C GLY A 584 35.61 -1.13 34.78
N SER A 585 35.05 0.09 34.84
CA SER A 585 34.87 0.94 33.67
C SER A 585 36.19 1.32 33.00
N MET A 586 37.20 1.70 33.81
CA MET A 586 38.54 2.08 33.30
C MET A 586 39.22 0.86 32.67
N ALA A 587 39.22 -0.28 33.35
CA ALA A 587 39.83 -1.53 32.87
C ALA A 587 39.23 -1.92 31.51
N PHE A 588 37.93 -1.93 31.39
CA PHE A 588 37.26 -2.23 30.15
C PHE A 588 37.63 -1.28 29.00
N LYS A 589 37.59 0.03 29.23
CA LYS A 589 37.96 1.02 28.22
C LYS A 589 39.42 0.88 27.78
N ASN A 590 40.33 0.62 28.70
CA ASN A 590 41.75 0.42 28.39
C ASN A 590 41.99 -0.86 27.59
N ALA A 591 41.40 -1.97 28.03
CA ALA A 591 41.49 -3.25 27.34
C ALA A 591 40.88 -3.17 25.91
N MET A 592 39.73 -2.56 25.76
CA MET A 592 39.07 -2.43 24.48
C MET A 592 39.90 -1.65 23.46
N ARG A 593 40.54 -0.53 23.87
CA ARG A 593 41.43 0.25 23.00
C ARG A 593 42.61 -0.58 22.44
N LYS A 594 43.04 -1.58 23.18
CA LYS A 594 44.16 -2.49 22.80
C LYS A 594 43.68 -3.72 22.05
N ALA A 595 42.40 -4.08 22.16
CA ALA A 595 41.77 -5.29 21.60
C ALA A 595 41.35 -5.14 20.13
N SER A 596 41.90 -4.19 19.41
CA SER A 596 41.54 -3.88 18.01
C SER A 596 40.04 -3.68 17.84
N PRO A 597 39.47 -2.59 18.39
CA PRO A 597 38.04 -2.31 18.29
C PRO A 597 37.64 -1.97 16.87
N VAL A 598 36.46 -2.40 16.45
CA VAL A 598 35.89 -2.14 15.13
C VAL A 598 34.45 -1.66 15.25
N LEU A 599 33.99 -0.90 14.23
CA LEU A 599 32.59 -0.57 14.05
C LEU A 599 31.90 -1.69 13.25
N THR A 600 30.69 -1.98 13.63
CA THR A 600 29.79 -2.87 12.87
C THR A 600 28.54 -2.12 12.45
N GLU A 601 27.99 -2.50 11.31
CA GLU A 601 26.78 -1.92 10.72
C GLU A 601 25.71 -2.99 10.53
N PRO A 602 24.40 -2.62 10.59
CA PRO A 602 23.33 -3.55 10.33
C PRO A 602 23.29 -3.92 8.84
N ILE A 603 23.23 -5.21 8.56
CA ILE A 603 23.07 -5.78 7.23
C ILE A 603 21.66 -6.27 7.08
N MET A 604 21.01 -5.86 5.99
CA MET A 604 19.67 -6.25 5.64
C MET A 604 19.68 -7.43 4.67
N LYS A 605 18.81 -8.39 4.88
CA LYS A 605 18.47 -9.39 3.87
C LYS A 605 17.41 -8.77 2.96
N VAL A 606 17.76 -8.55 1.71
CA VAL A 606 16.93 -7.92 0.71
C VAL A 606 16.51 -8.96 -0.31
N THR A 607 15.20 -9.09 -0.53
CA THR A 607 14.61 -9.95 -1.56
C THR A 607 14.03 -9.07 -2.64
N ILE A 608 14.53 -9.18 -3.87
CA ILE A 608 14.13 -8.35 -5.01
C ILE A 608 13.50 -9.26 -6.05
N VAL A 609 12.32 -8.88 -6.55
CA VAL A 609 11.66 -9.55 -7.67
C VAL A 609 11.63 -8.59 -8.86
N THR A 610 12.22 -9.00 -9.97
CA THR A 610 12.33 -8.18 -11.18
C THR A 610 12.13 -9.03 -12.42
N PRO A 611 11.55 -8.48 -13.53
CA PRO A 611 11.53 -9.17 -14.82
C PRO A 611 12.95 -9.47 -15.32
N ASP A 612 13.09 -10.54 -16.12
CA ASP A 612 14.37 -11.00 -16.65
C ASP A 612 15.14 -9.89 -17.38
N ASP A 613 14.45 -9.02 -18.10
CA ASP A 613 15.04 -7.94 -18.89
C ASP A 613 15.85 -6.93 -18.06
N TYR A 614 15.52 -6.77 -16.78
CA TYR A 614 16.15 -5.81 -15.86
C TYR A 614 17.11 -6.46 -14.86
N MET A 615 17.26 -7.77 -14.90
CA MET A 615 18.08 -8.52 -13.93
C MET A 615 19.53 -8.00 -13.88
N GLY A 616 20.15 -7.74 -15.02
CA GLY A 616 21.52 -7.22 -15.10
C GLY A 616 21.70 -5.87 -14.41
N ASP A 617 20.77 -4.94 -14.65
CA ASP A 617 20.80 -3.61 -14.05
C ASP A 617 20.59 -3.66 -12.54
N VAL A 618 19.69 -4.53 -12.07
CA VAL A 618 19.44 -4.74 -10.64
C VAL A 618 20.65 -5.35 -9.95
N MET A 619 21.30 -6.36 -10.55
CA MET A 619 22.51 -6.96 -10.00
C MET A 619 23.67 -5.96 -9.92
N GLY A 620 23.83 -5.12 -10.95
CA GLY A 620 24.81 -4.04 -10.96
C GLY A 620 24.56 -3.03 -9.84
N ASP A 621 23.30 -2.65 -9.60
CA ASP A 621 22.93 -1.74 -8.55
C ASP A 621 23.17 -2.35 -7.14
N VAL A 622 22.79 -3.59 -6.90
CA VAL A 622 23.07 -4.33 -5.66
C VAL A 622 24.57 -4.34 -5.36
N SER A 623 25.40 -4.63 -6.38
CA SER A 623 26.86 -4.63 -6.24
C SER A 623 27.40 -3.23 -5.93
N SER A 624 26.87 -2.18 -6.52
CA SER A 624 27.28 -0.79 -6.26
C SER A 624 26.96 -0.34 -4.83
N ARG A 625 25.97 -0.97 -4.19
CA ARG A 625 25.55 -0.74 -2.80
C ARG A 625 26.26 -1.64 -1.79
N ARG A 626 27.42 -2.14 -2.13
CA ARG A 626 28.19 -3.08 -1.29
C ARG A 626 27.39 -4.36 -0.98
N GLY A 627 26.41 -4.69 -1.82
CA GLY A 627 25.54 -5.86 -1.65
C GLY A 627 26.24 -7.16 -2.07
N SER A 628 25.95 -8.24 -1.36
CA SER A 628 26.39 -9.60 -1.65
C SER A 628 25.18 -10.44 -2.06
N ILE A 629 25.11 -10.85 -3.32
CA ILE A 629 24.03 -11.70 -3.84
C ILE A 629 24.23 -13.12 -3.28
N GLN A 630 23.16 -13.67 -2.68
CA GLN A 630 23.16 -14.97 -2.05
C GLN A 630 22.52 -16.04 -2.93
N SER A 631 21.37 -15.74 -3.54
CA SER A 631 20.66 -16.64 -4.44
C SER A 631 19.91 -15.88 -5.52
N MET A 632 19.64 -16.59 -6.61
CA MET A 632 18.76 -16.16 -7.70
C MET A 632 17.87 -17.31 -8.08
N GLU A 633 16.57 -17.09 -8.09
CA GLU A 633 15.57 -18.12 -8.34
C GLU A 633 14.53 -17.62 -9.34
N PRO A 634 14.13 -18.39 -10.34
CA PRO A 634 13.06 -18.01 -11.25
C PRO A 634 11.71 -18.11 -10.55
N VAL A 635 10.89 -17.08 -10.69
CA VAL A 635 9.53 -17.00 -10.11
C VAL A 635 8.57 -16.49 -11.16
N ALA A 636 7.62 -17.33 -11.60
CA ALA A 636 6.47 -16.94 -12.45
C ALA A 636 6.70 -15.81 -13.47
N GLY A 637 7.73 -15.93 -14.33
CA GLY A 637 8.07 -14.93 -15.36
C GLY A 637 8.91 -13.73 -14.89
N ALA A 638 9.56 -13.88 -13.75
CA ALA A 638 10.47 -12.93 -13.14
C ALA A 638 11.62 -13.66 -12.46
N GLN A 639 12.64 -12.93 -11.99
CA GLN A 639 13.72 -13.44 -11.17
C GLN A 639 13.61 -12.88 -9.75
N GLN A 640 13.77 -13.75 -8.77
CA GLN A 640 13.92 -13.36 -7.38
C GLN A 640 15.41 -13.38 -7.01
N ILE A 641 15.93 -12.24 -6.60
CA ILE A 641 17.31 -12.07 -6.15
C ILE A 641 17.30 -11.85 -4.64
N THR A 642 18.02 -12.68 -3.91
CA THR A 642 18.25 -12.49 -2.46
C THR A 642 19.66 -11.99 -2.25
N ALA A 643 19.83 -10.87 -1.56
CA ALA A 643 21.13 -10.26 -1.30
C ALA A 643 21.24 -9.73 0.14
N PHE A 644 22.46 -9.65 0.66
CA PHE A 644 22.77 -8.92 1.89
C PHE A 644 23.33 -7.55 1.53
N ILE A 645 22.67 -6.49 2.01
CA ILE A 645 23.02 -5.10 1.72
C ILE A 645 23.06 -4.31 3.04
N PRO A 646 24.09 -3.48 3.27
CA PRO A 646 24.13 -2.61 4.45
C PRO A 646 22.94 -1.64 4.47
N LEU A 647 22.34 -1.45 5.64
CA LEU A 647 21.19 -0.52 5.78
C LEU A 647 21.52 0.90 5.30
N ALA A 648 22.74 1.36 5.52
CA ALA A 648 23.19 2.68 5.08
C ALA A 648 23.08 2.88 3.55
N GLU A 649 23.16 1.81 2.76
CA GLU A 649 23.09 1.82 1.29
C GLU A 649 21.66 1.61 0.76
N MET A 650 20.70 1.33 1.65
CA MET A 650 19.30 1.08 1.27
C MET A 650 18.44 2.34 1.19
N PHE A 651 18.93 3.47 1.68
CA PHE A 651 18.18 4.74 1.58
C PHE A 651 18.02 5.17 0.13
N GLY A 652 16.76 5.41 -0.30
CA GLY A 652 16.41 5.74 -1.68
C GLY A 652 16.35 4.54 -2.64
N TYR A 653 16.58 3.31 -2.16
CA TYR A 653 16.59 2.13 -3.01
C TYR A 653 15.27 1.87 -3.75
N ALA A 654 14.13 2.13 -3.12
CA ALA A 654 12.81 1.96 -3.75
C ALA A 654 12.68 2.77 -5.04
N THR A 655 13.10 4.03 -4.99
CA THR A 655 13.07 4.95 -6.15
C THR A 655 14.03 4.51 -7.23
N ASP A 656 15.25 4.13 -6.85
CA ASP A 656 16.27 3.66 -7.81
C ASP A 656 15.84 2.36 -8.49
N LEU A 657 15.30 1.39 -7.74
CA LEU A 657 14.78 0.15 -8.30
C LEU A 657 13.63 0.39 -9.28
N ARG A 658 12.66 1.23 -8.92
CA ARG A 658 11.54 1.59 -9.79
C ARG A 658 12.01 2.27 -11.07
N SER A 659 12.94 3.21 -10.96
CA SER A 659 13.52 3.90 -12.13
C SER A 659 14.21 2.92 -13.10
N ARG A 660 15.02 1.99 -12.58
CA ARG A 660 15.75 1.00 -13.38
C ARG A 660 14.86 -0.06 -14.00
N THR A 661 13.76 -0.41 -13.34
CA THR A 661 12.86 -1.47 -13.78
C THR A 661 11.55 -0.96 -14.38
N GLN A 662 11.45 0.33 -14.67
CA GLN A 662 10.24 0.98 -15.17
C GLN A 662 9.01 0.67 -14.28
N GLY A 663 9.21 0.66 -12.96
CA GLY A 663 8.17 0.39 -11.97
C GLY A 663 7.80 -1.09 -11.79
N ARG A 664 8.48 -2.02 -12.46
CA ARG A 664 8.16 -3.47 -12.43
C ARG A 664 8.88 -4.23 -11.32
N GLY A 665 9.98 -3.69 -10.80
CA GLY A 665 10.74 -4.29 -9.70
C GLY A 665 10.08 -3.98 -8.35
N VAL A 666 10.03 -5.00 -7.49
CA VAL A 666 9.59 -4.87 -6.10
C VAL A 666 10.64 -5.47 -5.17
N TYR A 667 10.72 -5.00 -3.95
CA TYR A 667 11.61 -5.58 -2.96
C TYR A 667 10.99 -5.59 -1.57
N SER A 668 11.53 -6.46 -0.73
CA SER A 668 11.32 -6.46 0.71
C SER A 668 12.67 -6.55 1.40
N MET A 669 12.77 -6.06 2.63
CA MET A 669 13.99 -6.18 3.44
C MET A 669 13.66 -6.49 4.89
N GLU A 670 14.51 -7.30 5.50
CA GLU A 670 14.46 -7.65 6.91
C GLU A 670 15.86 -7.55 7.54
N PRO A 671 15.98 -7.21 8.84
CA PRO A 671 17.27 -7.25 9.55
C PRO A 671 17.85 -8.66 9.50
N SER A 672 19.15 -8.78 9.23
CA SER A 672 19.82 -10.06 9.19
C SER A 672 20.88 -10.18 10.30
N HIS A 673 21.96 -9.45 10.19
CA HIS A 673 23.09 -9.50 11.11
C HIS A 673 23.86 -8.17 11.11
N PHE A 674 24.86 -8.06 11.98
CA PHE A 674 25.83 -6.96 11.95
C PHE A 674 27.13 -7.46 11.33
N ALA A 675 27.76 -6.63 10.50
CA ALA A 675 29.06 -6.91 9.88
C ALA A 675 30.02 -5.74 10.07
N GLU A 676 31.32 -6.01 10.02
CA GLU A 676 32.35 -4.97 10.15
C GLU A 676 32.26 -3.95 9.03
N VAL A 677 32.28 -2.67 9.41
CA VAL A 677 32.30 -1.54 8.46
C VAL A 677 33.68 -1.47 7.80
N PRO A 678 33.78 -1.26 6.47
CA PRO A 678 35.06 -1.04 5.80
C PRO A 678 35.85 0.12 6.43
N LYS A 679 37.16 -0.06 6.57
CA LYS A 679 38.02 0.89 7.31
C LYS A 679 37.86 2.34 6.87
N SER A 680 37.79 2.62 5.57
CA SER A 680 37.61 3.97 5.04
C SER A 680 36.31 4.63 5.52
N ILE A 681 35.22 3.88 5.52
CA ILE A 681 33.90 4.35 5.97
C ILE A 681 33.89 4.50 7.50
N ALA A 682 34.48 3.53 8.21
CA ALA A 682 34.60 3.60 9.67
C ALA A 682 35.38 4.86 10.13
N GLU A 683 36.46 5.22 9.45
CA GLU A 683 37.21 6.43 9.74
C GLU A 683 36.39 7.72 9.53
N GLU A 684 35.57 7.77 8.49
CA GLU A 684 34.66 8.90 8.24
C GLU A 684 33.61 9.03 9.35
N ILE A 685 33.00 7.91 9.77
CA ILE A 685 32.00 7.89 10.84
C ILE A 685 32.63 8.33 12.18
N ILE A 686 33.79 7.80 12.53
CA ILE A 686 34.52 8.12 13.77
C ILE A 686 34.89 9.61 13.78
N ASN A 687 35.41 10.14 12.67
CA ASN A 687 35.81 11.55 12.56
C ASN A 687 34.63 12.52 12.54
N GLY A 688 33.50 12.11 11.93
CA GLY A 688 32.26 12.87 11.91
C GLY A 688 31.63 13.08 13.29
N ARG A 689 31.81 12.14 14.23
CA ARG A 689 31.33 12.24 15.63
C ARG A 689 32.28 12.98 16.59
N LYS A 690 33.54 13.11 16.23
CA LYS A 690 34.51 13.84 17.02
C LYS A 690 34.48 15.38 16.83
N LYS A 691 33.67 15.85 15.86
CA LYS A 691 33.37 17.28 15.66
C LYS A 691 32.06 17.63 16.35
#